data_5ec9bdbf5b3e4461904c6a67afddf068
#
_entry.id   5ec9bdbf5b3e4461904c6a67afddf068
#
_cell.length_a   1.000
_cell.length_b   1.000
_cell.length_c   1.000
_cell.angle_alpha   90.00
_cell.angle_beta   90.00
_cell.angle_gamma   90.00
#
_symmetry.space_group_name_H-M   'P 1'
#
loop_
_entity.id
_entity.type
_entity.pdbx_description
1 polymer ?
#
loop_
_entity_poly.entity_id
_entity_poly.type
_entity_poly.pdbx_seq_one_letter_code
_entity_poly.pdbx_strand_id
1 'polypeptide(L)'
;MQQLVAYTVIGLTTGAIYALASSGLVVTYVTSGVFNIAHGAIGMIAAFSYWQVRFEWGWSAPIALIAILGVLCPTLGLVIDRVALRGLAQATEVTRLTATVALMAAFIGIATWIWPPENRQPFRGFFDGNNVSVLGVNVGWNKIIALIAAVVVAGGLRILLYKTRLGIQMRAVVDDRSLAELNGARPARIASASWALGASLAGLAGILLAAEVQLNVVPLTLLVINAYAAAIFGRLKSLPLTFLGAMALGLTEAYLLWGQGQSWFPETIGGFSTSGLRQATPTIFLFLLLMLLPQAKLRAGAARVRERSAIPQWNTAILGAAVLVIGSIAVTGMMTRSNTIYLIQALIMALAVVSLVPLTGYAGLVSLAPLTFAGIGAVLMSKMPGDGNVVSLIAVVVVVALIGAVVALPALRLEGIYLALATGAFALLVSILVFNQGKIFSNGVAEVPPLRIPGVDLSQPRPKAIFLSVAFAVVGLLLVALRRSSLGRQFVAMKDSPLAGATLGMNLVRTKALAFAMSAAIASLAGALDAGKVAPDNYTFDRSLPILLLAIVSGVGSIGGAFFGGMLLGSNTVLASIVPSVSKITQVMPGLIGLSMGRNPNGTASQIATGFRPVTSHPQSLLTALSGIGALWLLTSVDIISHWGFFAALVIWGLGIVPNLPALAVTSGRSRVFCLLIAAVGMGIAAFFDDIFDAVPTGGRLLAIIVLFVVVGNAIRRVHTPVAPTSKSSPDLMGLTGFTPEELSQSDRAIKVVP
;
A
#
# COMPACT_ATOMS: atom_id res chain seq x y z
N MET A 1 45.76 -11.19 3.15
CA MET A 1 45.16 -12.36 3.82
C MET A 1 44.30 -11.93 5.00
N GLN A 2 44.81 -11.25 6.01
CA GLN A 2 44.05 -10.82 7.21
C GLN A 2 42.80 -10.00 6.87
N GLN A 3 42.89 -9.08 5.91
CA GLN A 3 41.71 -8.31 5.45
C GLN A 3 40.59 -9.20 4.87
N LEU A 4 40.94 -10.18 4.03
CA LEU A 4 39.95 -11.10 3.46
C LEU A 4 39.27 -11.94 4.55
N VAL A 5 40.04 -12.41 5.57
CA VAL A 5 39.45 -13.10 6.71
C VAL A 5 38.48 -12.19 7.48
N ALA A 6 38.86 -10.92 7.70
CA ALA A 6 38.00 -9.95 8.38
C ALA A 6 36.65 -9.75 7.63
N TYR A 7 36.72 -9.54 6.32
CA TYR A 7 35.50 -9.38 5.51
C TYR A 7 34.68 -10.66 5.40
N THR A 8 35.33 -11.84 5.41
CA THR A 8 34.61 -13.13 5.47
C THR A 8 33.83 -13.25 6.78
N VAL A 9 34.44 -12.93 7.93
CA VAL A 9 33.74 -12.95 9.22
C VAL A 9 32.61 -11.96 9.26
N ILE A 10 32.81 -10.73 8.76
CA ILE A 10 31.74 -9.72 8.63
C ILE A 10 30.61 -10.26 7.76
N GLY A 11 30.92 -10.84 6.62
CA GLY A 11 29.91 -11.39 5.69
C GLY A 11 29.10 -12.52 6.29
N LEU A 12 29.76 -13.46 7.00
CA LEU A 12 29.07 -14.57 7.66
C LEU A 12 28.15 -14.07 8.79
N THR A 13 28.59 -13.09 9.58
CA THR A 13 27.78 -12.54 10.68
C THR A 13 26.59 -11.74 10.16
N THR A 14 26.76 -10.94 9.12
CA THR A 14 25.65 -10.25 8.44
C THR A 14 24.69 -11.25 7.82
N GLY A 15 25.22 -12.28 7.13
CA GLY A 15 24.43 -13.38 6.58
C GLY A 15 23.64 -14.14 7.64
N ALA A 16 24.20 -14.30 8.86
CA ALA A 16 23.50 -14.91 9.99
C ALA A 16 22.24 -14.12 10.40
N ILE A 17 22.32 -12.79 10.46
CA ILE A 17 21.18 -11.93 10.76
C ILE A 17 20.11 -12.05 9.65
N TYR A 18 20.54 -12.08 8.39
CA TYR A 18 19.62 -12.27 7.26
C TYR A 18 18.98 -13.67 7.28
N ALA A 19 19.71 -14.70 7.70
CA ALA A 19 19.19 -16.05 7.87
C ALA A 19 18.11 -16.13 8.95
N LEU A 20 18.30 -15.41 10.06
CA LEU A 20 17.30 -15.30 11.12
C LEU A 20 16.01 -14.64 10.61
N ALA A 21 16.13 -13.48 9.96
CA ALA A 21 14.99 -12.77 9.40
C ALA A 21 14.25 -13.61 8.35
N SER A 22 14.99 -14.20 7.41
CA SER A 22 14.39 -14.99 6.33
C SER A 22 13.77 -16.30 6.81
N SER A 23 14.30 -16.92 7.87
CA SER A 23 13.70 -18.14 8.44
C SER A 23 12.32 -17.89 9.01
N GLY A 24 12.11 -16.76 9.71
CA GLY A 24 10.78 -16.35 10.19
C GLY A 24 9.78 -16.11 9.04
N LEU A 25 10.25 -15.49 7.97
CA LEU A 25 9.45 -15.27 6.79
C LEU A 25 9.04 -16.59 6.10
N VAL A 26 9.97 -17.52 5.93
CA VAL A 26 9.69 -18.83 5.31
C VAL A 26 8.72 -19.63 6.15
N VAL A 27 8.86 -19.67 7.47
CA VAL A 27 7.95 -20.38 8.36
C VAL A 27 6.54 -19.84 8.26
N THR A 28 6.35 -18.51 8.25
CA THR A 28 5.02 -17.89 8.13
C THR A 28 4.42 -18.11 6.74
N TYR A 29 5.22 -17.97 5.67
CA TYR A 29 4.74 -18.16 4.31
C TYR A 29 4.32 -19.61 4.03
N VAL A 30 5.16 -20.58 4.40
CA VAL A 30 4.91 -21.99 4.16
C VAL A 30 3.60 -22.45 4.82
N THR A 31 3.30 -21.98 6.03
CA THR A 31 2.13 -22.41 6.79
C THR A 31 0.84 -21.65 6.49
N SER A 32 0.91 -20.34 6.17
CA SER A 32 -0.27 -19.50 5.95
C SER A 32 -0.53 -19.20 4.48
N GLY A 33 0.45 -19.38 3.61
CA GLY A 33 0.40 -18.94 2.20
C GLY A 33 0.36 -17.42 2.05
N VAL A 34 0.61 -16.66 3.14
CA VAL A 34 0.61 -15.20 3.14
C VAL A 34 2.04 -14.68 3.12
N PHE A 35 2.34 -13.86 2.14
CA PHE A 35 3.64 -13.20 2.04
C PHE A 35 3.67 -11.97 2.93
N ASN A 36 4.52 -11.98 3.96
CA ASN A 36 4.53 -10.97 5.01
C ASN A 36 5.47 -9.80 4.66
N ILE A 37 4.96 -8.74 4.01
CA ILE A 37 5.73 -7.52 3.75
C ILE A 37 6.03 -6.75 5.06
N ALA A 38 5.19 -6.88 6.07
CA ALA A 38 5.39 -6.24 7.37
C ALA A 38 6.50 -6.91 8.23
N HIS A 39 7.16 -7.96 7.74
CA HIS A 39 8.12 -8.73 8.54
C HIS A 39 9.27 -7.87 9.10
N GLY A 40 9.83 -6.95 8.27
CA GLY A 40 10.85 -6.01 8.73
C GLY A 40 10.31 -4.98 9.73
N ALA A 41 9.07 -4.53 9.54
CA ALA A 41 8.42 -3.60 10.48
C ALA A 41 8.16 -4.26 11.84
N ILE A 42 7.89 -5.57 11.89
CA ILE A 42 7.82 -6.33 13.15
C ILE A 42 9.18 -6.33 13.84
N GLY A 43 10.26 -6.58 13.08
CA GLY A 43 11.62 -6.51 13.58
C GLY A 43 12.01 -5.13 14.10
N MET A 44 11.62 -4.08 13.38
CA MET A 44 11.80 -2.69 13.78
C MET A 44 11.09 -2.38 15.09
N ILE A 45 9.79 -2.71 15.23
CA ILE A 45 9.03 -2.52 16.49
C ILE A 45 9.73 -3.26 17.65
N ALA A 46 10.17 -4.49 17.43
CA ALA A 46 10.89 -5.25 18.45
C ALA A 46 12.22 -4.58 18.86
N ALA A 47 12.99 -4.05 17.91
CA ALA A 47 14.24 -3.35 18.18
C ALA A 47 14.01 -2.06 18.98
N PHE A 48 13.03 -1.23 18.61
CA PHE A 48 12.67 -0.02 19.35
C PHE A 48 12.12 -0.34 20.74
N SER A 49 11.26 -1.36 20.86
CA SER A 49 10.74 -1.80 22.16
C SER A 49 11.83 -2.34 23.06
N TYR A 50 12.78 -3.11 22.51
CA TYR A 50 13.96 -3.59 23.27
C TYR A 50 14.82 -2.41 23.74
N TRP A 51 15.09 -1.42 22.86
CA TRP A 51 15.82 -0.21 23.23
C TRP A 51 15.14 0.53 24.38
N GLN A 52 13.83 0.73 24.31
CA GLN A 52 13.03 1.39 25.35
C GLN A 52 13.14 0.66 26.70
N VAL A 53 12.93 -0.65 26.69
CA VAL A 53 12.95 -1.46 27.92
C VAL A 53 14.37 -1.58 28.51
N ARG A 54 15.37 -1.73 27.63
CA ARG A 54 16.77 -1.98 28.06
C ARG A 54 17.48 -0.69 28.48
N PHE A 55 17.39 0.38 27.68
CA PHE A 55 18.19 1.58 27.84
C PHE A 55 17.45 2.71 28.54
N GLU A 56 16.14 2.90 28.29
CA GLU A 56 15.35 3.92 28.93
C GLU A 56 14.81 3.45 30.29
N TRP A 57 14.26 2.23 30.37
CA TRP A 57 13.72 1.69 31.62
C TRP A 57 14.76 0.96 32.48
N GLY A 58 15.96 0.74 31.96
CA GLY A 58 17.10 0.17 32.73
C GLY A 58 17.01 -1.32 33.04
N TRP A 59 16.11 -2.09 32.37
CA TRP A 59 16.01 -3.53 32.61
C TRP A 59 17.27 -4.27 32.19
N SER A 60 17.58 -5.41 32.81
CA SER A 60 18.69 -6.24 32.39
C SER A 60 18.43 -6.83 30.98
N ALA A 61 19.50 -7.02 30.19
CA ALA A 61 19.38 -7.51 28.81
C ALA A 61 18.63 -8.85 28.70
N PRO A 62 18.85 -9.88 29.56
CA PRO A 62 18.10 -11.13 29.49
C PRO A 62 16.58 -10.94 29.73
N ILE A 63 16.22 -10.11 30.71
CA ILE A 63 14.80 -9.85 31.05
C ILE A 63 14.14 -9.09 29.89
N ALA A 64 14.81 -8.08 29.35
CA ALA A 64 14.31 -7.33 28.19
C ALA A 64 14.14 -8.25 26.96
N LEU A 65 15.07 -9.16 26.68
CA LEU A 65 14.94 -10.13 25.59
C LEU A 65 13.76 -11.08 25.79
N ILE A 66 13.57 -11.61 27.01
CA ILE A 66 12.44 -12.50 27.32
C ILE A 66 11.13 -11.73 27.16
N ALA A 67 11.04 -10.51 27.65
CA ALA A 67 9.83 -9.68 27.51
C ALA A 67 9.50 -9.38 26.05
N ILE A 68 10.49 -9.05 25.23
CA ILE A 68 10.26 -8.68 23.83
C ILE A 68 10.08 -9.94 22.95
N LEU A 69 11.01 -10.88 22.97
CA LEU A 69 10.99 -12.04 22.08
C LEU A 69 10.05 -13.14 22.55
N GLY A 70 9.85 -13.28 23.87
CA GLY A 70 8.99 -14.29 24.48
C GLY A 70 7.55 -13.87 24.68
N VAL A 71 7.28 -12.55 24.82
CA VAL A 71 5.92 -12.04 25.08
C VAL A 71 5.44 -11.11 23.98
N LEU A 72 6.12 -9.98 23.74
CA LEU A 72 5.65 -8.96 22.80
C LEU A 72 5.55 -9.48 21.37
N CYS A 73 6.62 -10.08 20.83
CA CYS A 73 6.63 -10.56 19.45
C CYS A 73 5.63 -11.70 19.20
N PRO A 74 5.52 -12.74 20.05
CA PRO A 74 4.50 -13.77 19.87
C PRO A 74 3.08 -13.21 19.94
N THR A 75 2.80 -12.32 20.90
CA THR A 75 1.46 -11.70 21.01
C THR A 75 1.14 -10.85 19.80
N LEU A 76 2.11 -10.08 19.27
CA LEU A 76 1.97 -9.29 18.05
C LEU A 76 1.67 -10.20 16.86
N GLY A 77 2.39 -11.31 16.69
CA GLY A 77 2.14 -12.30 15.63
C GLY A 77 0.74 -12.93 15.74
N LEU A 78 0.29 -13.26 16.96
CA LEU A 78 -1.07 -13.77 17.21
C LEU A 78 -2.15 -12.74 16.89
N VAL A 79 -1.94 -11.47 17.24
CA VAL A 79 -2.88 -10.37 16.95
C VAL A 79 -2.97 -10.15 15.44
N ILE A 80 -1.84 -10.12 14.74
CA ILE A 80 -1.80 -9.98 13.27
C ILE A 80 -2.61 -11.10 12.60
N ASP A 81 -2.37 -12.36 12.98
CA ASP A 81 -3.11 -13.48 12.40
C ASP A 81 -4.61 -13.36 12.65
N ARG A 82 -5.01 -13.10 13.91
CA ARG A 82 -6.43 -13.10 14.29
C ARG A 82 -7.22 -11.91 13.77
N VAL A 83 -6.62 -10.72 13.83
CA VAL A 83 -7.32 -9.46 13.52
C VAL A 83 -7.22 -9.11 12.04
N ALA A 84 -6.03 -9.25 11.45
CA ALA A 84 -5.78 -8.79 10.10
C ALA A 84 -5.95 -9.88 9.03
N LEU A 85 -5.48 -11.11 9.29
CA LEU A 85 -5.30 -12.10 8.22
C LEU A 85 -6.35 -13.21 8.21
N ARG A 86 -6.93 -13.56 9.34
CA ARG A 86 -7.92 -14.66 9.42
C ARG A 86 -9.13 -14.43 8.54
N GLY A 87 -9.64 -13.19 8.47
CA GLY A 87 -10.74 -12.79 7.58
C GLY A 87 -10.39 -12.84 6.10
N LEU A 88 -9.08 -12.86 5.76
CA LEU A 88 -8.57 -12.84 4.38
C LEU A 88 -8.18 -14.24 3.86
N ALA A 89 -8.49 -15.31 4.55
CA ALA A 89 -8.07 -16.67 4.18
C ALA A 89 -8.56 -17.07 2.77
N GLN A 90 -9.73 -16.58 2.34
CA GLN A 90 -10.30 -16.82 1.00
C GLN A 90 -10.10 -15.63 0.03
N ALA A 91 -9.44 -14.54 0.47
CA ALA A 91 -9.20 -13.37 -0.36
C ALA A 91 -8.13 -13.67 -1.43
N THR A 92 -8.10 -12.82 -2.47
CA THR A 92 -7.10 -12.90 -3.53
C THR A 92 -5.68 -12.68 -2.98
N GLU A 93 -4.66 -13.17 -3.70
CA GLU A 93 -3.25 -12.93 -3.32
C GLU A 93 -2.94 -11.43 -3.20
N VAL A 94 -3.50 -10.62 -4.11
CA VAL A 94 -3.36 -9.16 -4.10
C VAL A 94 -3.91 -8.56 -2.81
N THR A 95 -5.10 -8.97 -2.38
CA THR A 95 -5.72 -8.47 -1.15
C THR A 95 -4.93 -8.88 0.09
N ARG A 96 -4.40 -10.11 0.13
CA ARG A 96 -3.54 -10.57 1.24
C ARG A 96 -2.21 -9.83 1.29
N LEU A 97 -1.59 -9.60 0.12
CA LEU A 97 -0.38 -8.79 0.01
C LEU A 97 -0.62 -7.37 0.53
N THR A 98 -1.71 -6.75 0.09
CA THR A 98 -2.09 -5.38 0.50
C THR A 98 -2.31 -5.27 1.99
N ALA A 99 -2.90 -6.28 2.63
CA ALA A 99 -3.07 -6.29 4.08
C ALA A 99 -1.72 -6.30 4.82
N THR A 100 -0.70 -7.00 4.30
CA THR A 100 0.64 -6.96 4.90
C THR A 100 1.39 -5.66 4.62
N VAL A 101 1.16 -5.00 3.48
CA VAL A 101 1.61 -3.63 3.21
C VAL A 101 0.95 -2.64 4.17
N ALA A 102 -0.36 -2.79 4.40
CA ALA A 102 -1.10 -1.98 5.37
C ALA A 102 -0.56 -2.13 6.80
N LEU A 103 -0.26 -3.36 7.21
CA LEU A 103 0.39 -3.63 8.50
C LEU A 103 1.76 -2.96 8.60
N MET A 104 2.56 -3.02 7.54
CA MET A 104 3.86 -2.36 7.52
C MET A 104 3.72 -0.84 7.66
N ALA A 105 2.81 -0.22 6.90
CA ALA A 105 2.53 1.21 7.00
C ALA A 105 2.01 1.60 8.40
N ALA A 106 1.12 0.78 8.99
CA ALA A 106 0.63 0.99 10.35
C ALA A 106 1.76 0.93 11.38
N PHE A 107 2.66 -0.05 11.29
CA PHE A 107 3.79 -0.18 12.21
C PHE A 107 4.82 0.94 12.07
N ILE A 108 5.11 1.40 10.84
CA ILE A 108 5.93 2.58 10.60
C ILE A 108 5.27 3.82 11.25
N GLY A 109 3.96 4.02 11.04
CA GLY A 109 3.23 5.12 11.64
C GLY A 109 3.20 5.05 13.17
N ILE A 110 2.96 3.87 13.75
CA ILE A 110 3.00 3.66 15.21
C ILE A 110 4.41 3.92 15.75
N ALA A 111 5.45 3.44 15.07
CA ALA A 111 6.82 3.66 15.51
C ALA A 111 7.20 5.13 15.50
N THR A 112 6.86 5.87 14.45
CA THR A 112 7.11 7.32 14.36
C THR A 112 6.28 8.13 15.35
N TRP A 113 5.10 7.62 15.75
CA TRP A 113 4.28 8.24 16.78
C TRP A 113 4.88 8.05 18.19
N ILE A 114 5.25 6.79 18.53
CA ILE A 114 5.79 6.45 19.88
C ILE A 114 7.23 6.93 20.02
N TRP A 115 8.03 6.78 18.98
CA TRP A 115 9.44 7.13 18.92
C TRP A 115 9.71 8.16 17.82
N PRO A 116 9.44 9.47 18.05
CA PRO A 116 9.71 10.54 17.09
C PRO A 116 11.19 10.51 16.64
N PRO A 117 11.52 10.98 15.42
CA PRO A 117 12.89 11.03 14.94
C PRO A 117 13.70 12.11 15.70
N GLU A 118 14.20 11.74 16.87
CA GLU A 118 15.08 12.56 17.70
C GLU A 118 16.47 11.92 17.75
N ASN A 119 17.50 12.71 18.14
CA ASN A 119 18.83 12.17 18.40
C ASN A 119 18.80 11.26 19.62
N ARG A 120 18.76 9.95 19.40
CA ARG A 120 18.78 8.93 20.45
C ARG A 120 20.19 8.47 20.72
N GLN A 121 20.39 7.96 21.95
CA GLN A 121 21.64 7.29 22.26
C GLN A 121 21.88 6.13 21.29
N PRO A 122 23.13 5.90 20.84
CA PRO A 122 23.44 4.78 19.97
C PRO A 122 22.99 3.45 20.59
N PHE A 123 22.40 2.60 19.76
CA PHE A 123 22.05 1.25 20.18
C PHE A 123 23.35 0.47 20.45
N ARG A 124 23.58 0.14 21.71
CA ARG A 124 24.76 -0.65 22.10
C ARG A 124 24.50 -2.13 21.91
N GLY A 125 25.40 -2.82 21.22
CA GLY A 125 25.35 -4.27 21.04
C GLY A 125 25.56 -5.04 22.36
N PHE A 126 25.34 -6.34 22.29
CA PHE A 126 25.62 -7.21 23.44
C PHE A 126 27.11 -7.25 23.72
N PHE A 127 27.51 -7.04 24.98
CA PHE A 127 28.90 -7.00 25.44
C PHE A 127 29.76 -6.00 24.63
N ASP A 128 29.18 -4.82 24.35
CA ASP A 128 29.87 -3.75 23.63
C ASP A 128 31.21 -3.40 24.29
N GLY A 129 32.22 -3.16 23.45
CA GLY A 129 33.61 -2.94 23.91
C GLY A 129 34.47 -4.23 24.10
N ASN A 130 33.85 -5.41 24.19
CA ASN A 130 34.57 -6.67 24.26
C ASN A 130 34.71 -7.30 22.88
N ASN A 131 35.94 -7.70 22.53
CA ASN A 131 36.27 -8.33 21.26
C ASN A 131 36.91 -9.70 21.48
N VAL A 132 36.68 -10.60 20.55
CA VAL A 132 37.34 -11.90 20.48
C VAL A 132 38.23 -11.93 19.25
N SER A 133 39.46 -12.37 19.42
CA SER A 133 40.39 -12.55 18.30
C SER A 133 40.08 -13.88 17.59
N VAL A 134 39.57 -13.80 16.37
CA VAL A 134 39.28 -14.94 15.49
C VAL A 134 40.25 -14.88 14.31
N LEU A 135 41.15 -15.82 14.17
CA LEU A 135 42.16 -15.86 13.08
C LEU A 135 42.94 -14.54 12.91
N GLY A 136 43.27 -13.89 14.04
CA GLY A 136 44.00 -12.62 14.05
C GLY A 136 43.14 -11.37 13.71
N VAL A 137 41.83 -11.52 13.68
CA VAL A 137 40.86 -10.42 13.46
C VAL A 137 40.04 -10.22 14.73
N ASN A 138 39.94 -8.99 15.22
CA ASN A 138 39.10 -8.64 16.36
C ASN A 138 37.63 -8.57 15.96
N VAL A 139 36.81 -9.48 16.45
CA VAL A 139 35.37 -9.60 16.18
C VAL A 139 34.61 -9.24 17.45
N GLY A 140 33.70 -8.28 17.33
CA GLY A 140 32.84 -7.89 18.46
C GLY A 140 31.85 -9.00 18.85
N TRP A 141 31.56 -9.13 20.14
CA TRP A 141 30.65 -10.16 20.68
C TRP A 141 29.26 -10.14 20.03
N ASN A 142 28.73 -8.98 19.66
CA ASN A 142 27.45 -8.89 19.00
C ASN A 142 27.37 -9.74 17.71
N LYS A 143 28.47 -9.76 16.94
CA LYS A 143 28.61 -10.57 15.72
C LYS A 143 28.65 -12.05 15.99
N ILE A 144 29.38 -12.44 17.03
CA ILE A 144 29.50 -13.84 17.47
C ILE A 144 28.12 -14.35 17.96
N ILE A 145 27.44 -13.54 18.76
CA ILE A 145 26.05 -13.83 19.22
C ILE A 145 25.08 -14.00 18.04
N ALA A 146 25.16 -13.16 17.02
CA ALA A 146 24.35 -13.31 15.83
C ALA A 146 24.58 -14.65 15.12
N LEU A 147 25.84 -15.07 14.99
CA LEU A 147 26.20 -16.36 14.38
C LEU A 147 25.71 -17.55 15.23
N ILE A 148 25.92 -17.51 16.54
CA ILE A 148 25.43 -18.54 17.47
C ILE A 148 23.91 -18.60 17.42
N ALA A 149 23.22 -17.45 17.46
CA ALA A 149 21.78 -17.39 17.38
C ALA A 149 21.25 -18.00 16.08
N ALA A 150 21.91 -17.75 14.94
CA ALA A 150 21.52 -18.35 13.66
C ALA A 150 21.64 -19.87 13.67
N VAL A 151 22.74 -20.41 14.24
CA VAL A 151 22.96 -21.87 14.38
C VAL A 151 21.92 -22.49 15.32
N VAL A 152 21.66 -21.86 16.47
CA VAL A 152 20.66 -22.33 17.44
C VAL A 152 19.26 -22.31 16.84
N VAL A 153 18.89 -21.24 16.13
CA VAL A 153 17.60 -21.13 15.46
C VAL A 153 17.49 -22.15 14.31
N ALA A 154 18.54 -22.35 13.52
CA ALA A 154 18.52 -23.36 12.45
C ALA A 154 18.31 -24.76 13.03
N GLY A 155 19.05 -25.13 14.09
CA GLY A 155 18.87 -26.37 14.81
C GLY A 155 17.49 -26.50 15.45
N GLY A 156 17.07 -25.49 16.17
CA GLY A 156 15.75 -25.41 16.81
C GLY A 156 14.59 -25.55 15.82
N LEU A 157 14.63 -24.84 14.69
CA LEU A 157 13.63 -24.97 13.64
C LEU A 157 13.64 -26.36 12.99
N ARG A 158 14.80 -26.97 12.80
CA ARG A 158 14.91 -28.34 12.30
C ARG A 158 14.25 -29.32 13.26
N ILE A 159 14.53 -29.20 14.57
CA ILE A 159 13.91 -30.05 15.61
C ILE A 159 12.40 -29.79 15.64
N LEU A 160 11.97 -28.52 15.68
CA LEU A 160 10.56 -28.14 15.71
C LEU A 160 9.80 -28.74 14.52
N LEU A 161 10.30 -28.54 13.30
CA LEU A 161 9.59 -28.95 12.08
C LEU A 161 9.60 -30.47 11.85
N TYR A 162 10.65 -31.18 12.27
CA TYR A 162 10.80 -32.60 11.94
C TYR A 162 10.58 -33.57 13.12
N LYS A 163 10.69 -33.07 14.36
CA LYS A 163 10.61 -33.91 15.56
C LYS A 163 9.38 -33.63 16.45
N THR A 164 8.65 -32.51 16.21
CA THR A 164 7.47 -32.18 17.03
C THR A 164 6.16 -32.41 16.30
N ARG A 165 5.08 -32.68 17.07
CA ARG A 165 3.72 -32.81 16.53
C ARG A 165 3.27 -31.55 15.79
N LEU A 166 3.61 -30.36 16.32
CA LEU A 166 3.29 -29.08 15.69
C LEU A 166 3.95 -28.95 14.30
N GLY A 167 5.25 -29.30 14.19
CA GLY A 167 5.96 -29.24 12.93
C GLY A 167 5.43 -30.24 11.87
N ILE A 168 5.03 -31.44 12.31
CA ILE A 168 4.39 -32.42 11.42
C ILE A 168 3.07 -31.86 10.89
N GLN A 169 2.22 -31.28 11.77
CA GLN A 169 0.97 -30.64 11.39
C GLN A 169 1.21 -29.42 10.47
N MET A 170 2.24 -28.59 10.74
CA MET A 170 2.63 -27.49 9.86
C MET A 170 2.91 -27.98 8.43
N ARG A 171 3.69 -29.03 8.27
CA ARG A 171 4.01 -29.60 6.95
C ARG A 171 2.78 -30.22 6.28
N ALA A 172 1.95 -30.96 7.03
CA ALA A 172 0.71 -31.54 6.49
C ALA A 172 -0.26 -30.48 5.95
N VAL A 173 -0.43 -29.35 6.68
CA VAL A 173 -1.30 -28.23 6.23
C VAL A 173 -0.74 -27.55 4.97
N VAL A 174 0.57 -27.58 4.77
CA VAL A 174 1.22 -27.04 3.56
C VAL A 174 0.97 -27.92 2.35
N ASP A 175 1.04 -29.22 2.53
CA ASP A 175 0.86 -30.20 1.43
C ASP A 175 -0.59 -30.25 0.97
N ASP A 176 -1.52 -30.46 1.90
CA ASP A 176 -2.95 -30.40 1.66
C ASP A 176 -3.71 -29.97 2.93
N ARG A 177 -4.23 -28.73 2.89
CA ARG A 177 -4.95 -28.14 4.02
C ARG A 177 -6.23 -28.90 4.36
N SER A 178 -6.98 -29.32 3.33
CA SER A 178 -8.27 -30.01 3.51
C SER A 178 -8.07 -31.42 4.07
N LEU A 179 -7.08 -32.14 3.53
CA LEU A 179 -6.74 -33.47 4.01
C LEU A 179 -6.18 -33.44 5.45
N ALA A 180 -5.34 -32.44 5.77
CA ALA A 180 -4.83 -32.27 7.12
C ALA A 180 -5.94 -31.97 8.13
N GLU A 181 -6.95 -31.17 7.75
CA GLU A 181 -8.10 -30.85 8.59
C GLU A 181 -8.96 -32.08 8.86
N LEU A 182 -9.21 -32.91 7.85
CA LEU A 182 -9.89 -34.20 8.00
C LEU A 182 -9.15 -35.17 8.95
N ASN A 183 -7.81 -35.08 9.01
CA ASN A 183 -6.99 -35.84 9.94
C ASN A 183 -6.80 -35.17 11.32
N GLY A 184 -7.64 -34.20 11.66
CA GLY A 184 -7.69 -33.54 12.98
C GLY A 184 -6.71 -32.41 13.21
N ALA A 185 -5.95 -31.98 12.19
CA ALA A 185 -5.16 -30.75 12.28
C ALA A 185 -6.09 -29.52 12.35
N ARG A 186 -5.63 -28.49 13.05
CA ARG A 186 -6.37 -27.23 13.17
C ARG A 186 -5.59 -26.10 12.43
N PRO A 187 -5.81 -25.89 11.11
CA PRO A 187 -4.99 -24.97 10.29
C PRO A 187 -4.93 -23.56 10.86
N ALA A 188 -6.03 -23.07 11.46
CA ALA A 188 -6.07 -21.74 12.06
C ALA A 188 -5.12 -21.61 13.27
N ARG A 189 -5.00 -22.63 14.12
CA ARG A 189 -4.07 -22.62 15.26
C ARG A 189 -2.64 -22.74 14.80
N ILE A 190 -2.40 -23.53 13.77
CA ILE A 190 -1.08 -23.74 13.16
C ILE A 190 -0.60 -22.42 12.53
N ALA A 191 -1.45 -21.71 11.80
CA ALA A 191 -1.15 -20.40 11.26
C ALA A 191 -0.79 -19.39 12.36
N SER A 192 -1.62 -19.32 13.43
CA SER A 192 -1.35 -18.43 14.57
C SER A 192 0.01 -18.72 15.23
N ALA A 193 0.33 -20.02 15.45
CA ALA A 193 1.62 -20.41 16.03
C ALA A 193 2.81 -20.04 15.12
N SER A 194 2.63 -20.18 13.80
CA SER A 194 3.65 -19.80 12.81
C SER A 194 3.89 -18.28 12.77
N TRP A 195 2.80 -17.49 12.86
CA TRP A 195 2.92 -16.03 12.94
C TRP A 195 3.59 -15.58 14.24
N ALA A 196 3.28 -16.22 15.38
CA ALA A 196 3.95 -15.95 16.64
C ALA A 196 5.45 -16.24 16.58
N LEU A 197 5.82 -17.42 16.06
CA LEU A 197 7.22 -17.82 15.88
C LEU A 197 7.94 -16.90 14.88
N GLY A 198 7.31 -16.62 13.74
CA GLY A 198 7.89 -15.73 12.71
C GLY A 198 8.11 -14.32 13.23
N ALA A 199 7.19 -13.78 14.03
CA ALA A 199 7.34 -12.47 14.65
C ALA A 199 8.50 -12.45 15.67
N SER A 200 8.69 -13.53 16.46
CA SER A 200 9.84 -13.63 17.38
C SER A 200 11.18 -13.68 16.62
N LEU A 201 11.23 -14.40 15.50
CA LEU A 201 12.43 -14.46 14.65
C LEU A 201 12.72 -13.14 13.96
N ALA A 202 11.69 -12.43 13.50
CA ALA A 202 11.79 -11.06 12.98
C ALA A 202 12.34 -10.11 14.06
N GLY A 203 11.80 -10.22 15.28
CA GLY A 203 12.23 -9.41 16.41
C GLY A 203 13.70 -9.66 16.79
N LEU A 204 14.12 -10.92 16.82
CA LEU A 204 15.53 -11.28 17.10
C LEU A 204 16.46 -10.70 16.04
N ALA A 205 16.11 -10.86 14.76
CA ALA A 205 16.90 -10.29 13.66
C ALA A 205 16.94 -8.75 13.73
N GLY A 206 15.82 -8.09 14.03
CA GLY A 206 15.73 -6.65 14.17
C GLY A 206 16.58 -6.10 15.31
N ILE A 207 16.58 -6.76 16.48
CA ILE A 207 17.41 -6.38 17.64
C ILE A 207 18.90 -6.51 17.31
N LEU A 208 19.30 -7.63 16.68
CA LEU A 208 20.70 -7.85 16.30
C LEU A 208 21.17 -6.86 15.23
N LEU A 209 20.31 -6.54 14.25
CA LEU A 209 20.64 -5.60 13.20
C LEU A 209 20.72 -4.16 13.71
N ALA A 210 19.85 -3.77 14.65
CA ALA A 210 19.83 -2.40 15.19
C ALA A 210 21.17 -1.99 15.82
N ALA A 211 21.97 -2.95 16.30
CA ALA A 211 23.32 -2.71 16.80
C ALA A 211 24.34 -2.43 15.68
N GLU A 212 24.06 -2.83 14.44
CA GLU A 212 24.96 -2.67 13.29
C GLU A 212 24.60 -1.44 12.41
N VAL A 213 23.30 -1.08 12.31
CA VAL A 213 22.77 -0.13 11.30
C VAL A 213 22.22 1.15 11.93
N GLN A 214 22.23 1.31 13.22
CA GLN A 214 21.53 2.35 13.98
C GLN A 214 20.02 2.10 14.14
N LEU A 215 19.45 2.67 15.19
CA LEU A 215 18.03 2.56 15.50
C LEU A 215 17.23 3.58 14.69
N ASN A 216 16.86 3.21 13.46
CA ASN A 216 16.10 4.04 12.55
C ASN A 216 14.94 3.23 11.94
N VAL A 217 13.76 3.88 11.83
CA VAL A 217 12.50 3.24 11.41
C VAL A 217 12.61 2.65 10.00
N VAL A 218 13.11 3.43 9.03
CA VAL A 218 13.13 3.02 7.61
C VAL A 218 14.16 1.91 7.35
N PRO A 219 15.44 2.04 7.69
CA PRO A 219 16.43 0.99 7.46
C PRO A 219 16.08 -0.34 8.10
N LEU A 220 15.58 -0.33 9.34
CA LEU A 220 15.17 -1.56 10.03
C LEU A 220 13.95 -2.22 9.38
N THR A 221 12.99 -1.41 8.90
CA THR A 221 11.84 -1.93 8.15
C THR A 221 12.27 -2.57 6.84
N LEU A 222 13.23 -1.96 6.12
CA LEU A 222 13.73 -2.45 4.83
C LEU A 222 14.60 -3.71 4.94
N LEU A 223 14.99 -4.13 6.16
CA LEU A 223 15.60 -5.46 6.40
C LEU A 223 14.81 -6.60 5.75
N VAL A 224 13.51 -6.44 5.62
CA VAL A 224 12.64 -7.42 4.96
C VAL A 224 13.10 -7.76 3.54
N ILE A 225 13.76 -6.85 2.83
CA ILE A 225 14.25 -7.06 1.45
C ILE A 225 15.40 -8.05 1.43
N ASN A 226 16.31 -7.93 2.40
CA ASN A 226 17.43 -8.86 2.57
C ASN A 226 16.88 -10.26 2.93
N ALA A 227 15.86 -10.30 3.78
CA ALA A 227 15.15 -11.54 4.12
C ALA A 227 14.44 -12.14 2.88
N TYR A 228 13.86 -11.32 2.00
CA TYR A 228 13.27 -11.81 0.75
C TYR A 228 14.30 -12.39 -0.20
N ALA A 229 15.41 -11.72 -0.38
CA ALA A 229 16.48 -12.18 -1.25
C ALA A 229 16.94 -13.60 -0.83
N ALA A 230 17.20 -13.80 0.47
CA ALA A 230 17.58 -15.09 1.02
C ALA A 230 16.43 -16.13 0.95
N ALA A 231 15.20 -15.75 1.27
CA ALA A 231 14.04 -16.65 1.24
C ALA A 231 13.68 -17.10 -0.17
N ILE A 232 13.83 -16.25 -1.18
CA ILE A 232 13.61 -16.60 -2.58
C ILE A 232 14.69 -17.53 -3.11
N PHE A 233 15.93 -17.39 -2.68
CA PHE A 233 16.98 -18.38 -2.95
C PHE A 233 16.55 -19.79 -2.48
N GLY A 234 15.94 -19.87 -1.28
CA GLY A 234 15.29 -21.08 -0.75
C GLY A 234 13.93 -21.42 -1.39
N ARG A 235 13.51 -20.70 -2.43
CA ARG A 235 12.18 -20.83 -3.09
C ARG A 235 11.01 -20.72 -2.11
N LEU A 236 11.17 -19.99 -1.02
CA LEU A 236 10.19 -19.86 0.07
C LEU A 236 9.72 -21.18 0.68
N LYS A 237 10.46 -22.27 0.49
CA LYS A 237 10.10 -23.63 0.95
C LYS A 237 11.21 -24.30 1.76
N SER A 238 12.46 -24.11 1.37
CA SER A 238 13.61 -24.80 1.95
C SER A 238 14.39 -23.91 2.90
N LEU A 239 14.30 -24.17 4.20
CA LEU A 239 15.09 -23.45 5.20
C LEU A 239 16.60 -23.61 4.97
N PRO A 240 17.16 -24.81 4.70
CA PRO A 240 18.61 -24.94 4.45
C PRO A 240 19.09 -24.07 3.28
N LEU A 241 18.37 -24.05 2.16
CA LEU A 241 18.71 -23.21 1.01
C LEU A 241 18.54 -21.72 1.35
N THR A 242 17.55 -21.35 2.16
CA THR A 242 17.38 -19.98 2.66
C THR A 242 18.60 -19.54 3.49
N PHE A 243 19.11 -20.39 4.38
CA PHE A 243 20.33 -20.10 5.14
C PHE A 243 21.54 -19.95 4.22
N LEU A 244 21.72 -20.84 3.23
CA LEU A 244 22.78 -20.70 2.23
C LEU A 244 22.66 -19.39 1.44
N GLY A 245 21.47 -19.03 1.00
CA GLY A 245 21.21 -17.77 0.30
C GLY A 245 21.53 -16.55 1.16
N ALA A 246 21.21 -16.59 2.45
CA ALA A 246 21.53 -15.53 3.40
C ALA A 246 23.05 -15.38 3.59
N MET A 247 23.77 -16.50 3.75
CA MET A 247 25.24 -16.49 3.87
C MET A 247 25.88 -15.98 2.57
N ALA A 248 25.41 -16.44 1.41
CA ALA A 248 25.90 -15.96 0.11
C ALA A 248 25.70 -14.45 -0.05
N LEU A 249 24.52 -13.95 0.34
CA LEU A 249 24.21 -12.52 0.29
C LEU A 249 25.14 -11.72 1.21
N GLY A 250 25.30 -12.13 2.47
CA GLY A 250 26.17 -11.44 3.43
C GLY A 250 27.63 -11.44 2.99
N LEU A 251 28.13 -12.56 2.45
CA LEU A 251 29.49 -12.64 1.89
C LEU A 251 29.66 -11.72 0.68
N THR A 252 28.65 -11.68 -0.24
CA THR A 252 28.68 -10.81 -1.40
C THR A 252 28.76 -9.33 -0.98
N GLU A 253 27.97 -8.89 0.00
CA GLU A 253 28.03 -7.54 0.53
C GLU A 253 29.40 -7.21 1.14
N ALA A 254 29.95 -8.13 1.92
CA ALA A 254 31.24 -7.93 2.58
C ALA A 254 32.39 -7.88 1.59
N TYR A 255 32.42 -8.77 0.60
CA TYR A 255 33.48 -8.76 -0.42
C TYR A 255 33.35 -7.57 -1.39
N LEU A 256 32.12 -7.11 -1.67
CA LEU A 256 31.93 -5.89 -2.42
C LEU A 256 32.48 -4.68 -1.66
N LEU A 257 32.24 -4.60 -0.34
CA LEU A 257 32.80 -3.55 0.51
C LEU A 257 34.33 -3.60 0.52
N TRP A 258 34.92 -4.80 0.60
CA TRP A 258 36.36 -4.98 0.48
C TRP A 258 36.87 -4.50 -0.89
N GLY A 259 36.19 -4.91 -1.98
CA GLY A 259 36.53 -4.49 -3.34
C GLY A 259 36.51 -2.97 -3.51
N GLN A 260 35.46 -2.30 -3.01
CA GLN A 260 35.34 -0.83 -3.07
C GLN A 260 36.47 -0.09 -2.36
N GLY A 261 37.15 -0.72 -1.40
CA GLY A 261 38.34 -0.18 -0.73
C GLY A 261 39.65 -0.41 -1.48
N GLN A 262 39.65 -1.09 -2.63
CA GLN A 262 40.84 -1.39 -3.40
C GLN A 262 41.03 -0.39 -4.56
N SER A 263 42.26 -0.09 -4.90
CA SER A 263 42.65 0.85 -5.98
C SER A 263 42.18 0.41 -7.39
N TRP A 264 41.95 -0.88 -7.61
CA TRP A 264 41.47 -1.42 -8.88
C TRP A 264 39.96 -1.29 -9.07
N PHE A 265 39.21 -0.99 -7.99
CA PHE A 265 37.75 -0.91 -8.09
C PHE A 265 37.33 0.46 -8.68
N PRO A 266 36.50 0.49 -9.73
CA PRO A 266 36.13 1.75 -10.33
C PRO A 266 35.21 2.57 -9.42
N GLU A 267 35.52 3.86 -9.23
CA GLU A 267 34.67 4.79 -8.47
C GLU A 267 33.36 5.07 -9.20
N THR A 268 33.37 4.97 -10.53
CA THR A 268 32.18 5.18 -11.37
C THR A 268 32.08 4.10 -12.45
N ILE A 269 30.85 3.63 -12.73
CA ILE A 269 30.51 2.73 -13.83
C ILE A 269 29.46 3.42 -14.69
N GLY A 270 29.76 3.64 -15.97
CA GLY A 270 28.83 4.31 -16.89
C GLY A 270 28.47 5.75 -16.45
N GLY A 271 29.34 6.40 -15.68
CA GLY A 271 29.11 7.75 -15.15
C GLY A 271 28.30 7.80 -13.84
N PHE A 272 27.89 6.67 -13.30
CA PHE A 272 27.22 6.54 -11.98
C PHE A 272 28.23 6.15 -10.90
N SER A 273 28.14 6.78 -9.73
CA SER A 273 28.98 6.43 -8.58
C SER A 273 28.66 5.01 -8.06
N THR A 274 29.70 4.26 -7.74
CA THR A 274 29.58 2.89 -7.19
C THR A 274 29.35 2.89 -5.69
N SER A 275 29.33 4.04 -5.01
CA SER A 275 29.18 4.14 -3.55
C SER A 275 27.88 3.48 -3.03
N GLY A 276 26.79 3.54 -3.80
CA GLY A 276 25.50 2.89 -3.46
C GLY A 276 25.44 1.39 -3.73
N LEU A 277 26.43 0.81 -4.39
CA LEU A 277 26.36 -0.57 -4.88
C LEU A 277 26.22 -1.59 -3.72
N ARG A 278 26.90 -1.36 -2.59
CA ARG A 278 26.77 -2.19 -1.40
C ARG A 278 25.33 -2.23 -0.88
N GLN A 279 24.68 -1.06 -0.76
CA GLN A 279 23.29 -0.98 -0.30
C GLN A 279 22.31 -1.60 -1.30
N ALA A 280 22.65 -1.57 -2.59
CA ALA A 280 21.88 -2.16 -3.67
C ALA A 280 22.05 -3.69 -3.78
N THR A 281 23.09 -4.28 -3.18
CA THR A 281 23.43 -5.71 -3.34
C THR A 281 22.26 -6.65 -3.01
N PRO A 282 21.54 -6.52 -1.89
CA PRO A 282 20.41 -7.42 -1.61
C PRO A 282 19.31 -7.32 -2.66
N THR A 283 19.10 -6.13 -3.16
CA THR A 283 18.06 -5.85 -4.17
C THR A 283 18.48 -6.37 -5.55
N ILE A 284 19.76 -6.22 -5.91
CA ILE A 284 20.33 -6.82 -7.13
C ILE A 284 20.23 -8.34 -7.05
N PHE A 285 20.62 -8.92 -5.91
CA PHE A 285 20.55 -10.36 -5.67
C PHE A 285 19.11 -10.88 -5.78
N LEU A 286 18.16 -10.19 -5.15
CA LEU A 286 16.73 -10.49 -5.26
C LEU A 286 16.25 -10.44 -6.71
N PHE A 287 16.59 -9.39 -7.44
CA PHE A 287 16.17 -9.19 -8.82
C PHE A 287 16.74 -10.28 -9.74
N LEU A 288 18.04 -10.59 -9.61
CA LEU A 288 18.69 -11.64 -10.37
C LEU A 288 18.09 -13.03 -10.06
N LEU A 289 17.81 -13.33 -8.79
CA LEU A 289 17.18 -14.59 -8.41
C LEU A 289 15.78 -14.73 -8.99
N LEU A 290 14.98 -13.65 -8.97
CA LEU A 290 13.65 -13.65 -9.58
C LEU A 290 13.71 -13.89 -11.08
N MET A 291 14.78 -13.46 -11.76
CA MET A 291 14.98 -13.70 -13.19
C MET A 291 15.50 -15.12 -13.50
N LEU A 292 16.37 -15.66 -12.67
CA LEU A 292 17.07 -16.91 -12.96
C LEU A 292 16.34 -18.15 -12.46
N LEU A 293 15.61 -18.05 -11.32
CA LEU A 293 14.95 -19.21 -10.75
C LEU A 293 13.66 -19.55 -11.51
N PRO A 294 13.53 -20.82 -11.98
CA PRO A 294 12.30 -21.29 -12.57
C PRO A 294 11.19 -21.27 -11.53
N GLN A 295 10.10 -20.60 -11.84
CA GLN A 295 8.95 -20.56 -10.94
C GLN A 295 8.24 -21.92 -10.92
N ALA A 296 7.87 -22.40 -9.74
CA ALA A 296 7.00 -23.54 -9.61
C ALA A 296 5.69 -23.22 -10.35
N LYS A 297 5.29 -24.08 -11.30
CA LYS A 297 4.01 -23.97 -12.01
C LYS A 297 2.93 -23.83 -10.95
N LEU A 298 2.27 -22.66 -10.92
CA LEU A 298 1.16 -22.43 -10.02
C LEU A 298 0.11 -23.51 -10.31
N ARG A 299 -0.22 -24.33 -9.31
CA ARG A 299 -1.40 -25.19 -9.36
C ARG A 299 -2.57 -24.28 -9.63
N ALA A 300 -3.38 -24.59 -10.61
CA ALA A 300 -4.63 -23.91 -10.88
C ALA A 300 -5.44 -23.91 -9.58
N GLY A 301 -5.37 -22.80 -8.84
CA GLY A 301 -6.04 -22.65 -7.56
C GLY A 301 -7.55 -22.52 -7.79
N ALA A 302 -8.30 -22.83 -6.75
CA ALA A 302 -9.75 -22.78 -6.68
C ALA A 302 -10.35 -21.52 -7.33
N ALA A 303 -11.55 -21.66 -7.86
CA ALA A 303 -12.31 -20.62 -8.55
C ALA A 303 -12.22 -19.26 -7.79
N ARG A 304 -11.56 -18.30 -8.42
CA ARG A 304 -11.40 -16.95 -7.87
C ARG A 304 -12.77 -16.28 -7.85
N VAL A 305 -13.13 -15.67 -6.72
CA VAL A 305 -14.29 -14.79 -6.65
C VAL A 305 -14.08 -13.68 -7.68
N ARG A 306 -14.93 -13.66 -8.73
CA ARG A 306 -14.84 -12.67 -9.80
C ARG A 306 -15.25 -11.30 -9.26
N GLU A 307 -14.30 -10.41 -9.09
CA GLU A 307 -14.58 -8.98 -8.93
C GLU A 307 -15.08 -8.41 -10.27
N ARG A 308 -16.38 -8.30 -10.43
CA ARG A 308 -16.96 -7.64 -11.60
C ARG A 308 -16.86 -6.11 -11.42
N SER A 309 -15.80 -5.50 -11.92
CA SER A 309 -15.78 -4.04 -12.07
C SER A 309 -16.71 -3.65 -13.22
N ALA A 310 -17.77 -2.89 -12.90
CA ALA A 310 -18.69 -2.38 -13.91
C ALA A 310 -17.95 -1.53 -14.95
N ILE A 311 -18.36 -1.65 -16.22
CA ILE A 311 -17.80 -0.81 -17.30
C ILE A 311 -18.37 0.60 -17.13
N PRO A 312 -17.53 1.65 -16.96
CA PRO A 312 -18.02 3.02 -16.78
C PRO A 312 -18.81 3.50 -18.00
N GLN A 313 -19.93 4.19 -17.77
CA GLN A 313 -20.68 4.82 -18.84
C GLN A 313 -20.04 6.15 -19.22
N TRP A 314 -20.08 6.52 -20.52
CA TRP A 314 -19.50 7.78 -21.00
C TRP A 314 -20.13 9.00 -20.33
N ASN A 315 -21.46 9.02 -20.20
CA ASN A 315 -22.17 10.15 -19.60
C ASN A 315 -21.76 10.41 -18.16
N THR A 316 -21.61 9.34 -17.36
CA THR A 316 -21.16 9.47 -15.97
C THR A 316 -19.68 9.89 -15.88
N ALA A 317 -18.84 9.43 -16.83
CA ALA A 317 -17.43 9.78 -16.86
C ALA A 317 -17.23 11.27 -17.26
N ILE A 318 -17.94 11.73 -18.29
CA ILE A 318 -17.89 13.13 -18.73
C ILE A 318 -18.45 14.06 -17.65
N LEU A 319 -19.59 13.68 -17.03
CA LEU A 319 -20.15 14.45 -15.91
C LEU A 319 -19.17 14.53 -14.75
N GLY A 320 -18.53 13.41 -14.37
CA GLY A 320 -17.53 13.40 -13.31
C GLY A 320 -16.31 14.27 -13.64
N ALA A 321 -15.84 14.24 -14.88
CA ALA A 321 -14.76 15.10 -15.37
C ALA A 321 -15.14 16.59 -15.31
N ALA A 322 -16.36 16.94 -15.75
CA ALA A 322 -16.87 18.30 -15.70
C ALA A 322 -17.01 18.80 -14.24
N VAL A 323 -17.59 17.98 -13.36
CA VAL A 323 -17.73 18.30 -11.93
C VAL A 323 -16.37 18.53 -11.29
N LEU A 324 -15.37 17.71 -11.61
CA LEU A 324 -14.00 17.86 -11.10
C LEU A 324 -13.38 19.20 -11.53
N VAL A 325 -13.47 19.54 -12.82
CA VAL A 325 -12.85 20.75 -13.36
C VAL A 325 -13.58 22.01 -12.85
N ILE A 326 -14.91 22.02 -12.93
CA ILE A 326 -15.73 23.15 -12.45
C ILE A 326 -15.56 23.30 -10.93
N GLY A 327 -15.59 22.20 -10.19
CA GLY A 327 -15.34 22.19 -8.74
C GLY A 327 -13.97 22.73 -8.39
N SER A 328 -12.92 22.36 -9.16
CA SER A 328 -11.57 22.89 -8.97
C SER A 328 -11.50 24.41 -9.21
N ILE A 329 -12.19 24.92 -10.24
CA ILE A 329 -12.27 26.36 -10.52
C ILE A 329 -12.94 27.10 -9.36
N ALA A 330 -14.10 26.59 -8.90
CA ALA A 330 -14.84 27.19 -7.81
C ALA A 330 -14.05 27.18 -6.48
N VAL A 331 -13.52 26.01 -6.12
CA VAL A 331 -12.78 25.81 -4.85
C VAL A 331 -11.49 26.63 -4.81
N THR A 332 -10.70 26.65 -5.90
CA THR A 332 -9.48 27.47 -5.96
C THR A 332 -9.75 28.97 -5.96
N GLY A 333 -10.98 29.39 -6.34
CA GLY A 333 -11.43 30.79 -6.21
C GLY A 333 -11.57 31.25 -4.77
N MET A 334 -11.88 30.34 -3.86
CA MET A 334 -12.10 30.61 -2.43
C MET A 334 -10.87 30.26 -1.56
N MET A 335 -9.92 29.48 -2.07
CA MET A 335 -8.76 29.03 -1.32
C MET A 335 -7.65 30.08 -1.24
N THR A 336 -6.97 30.13 -0.10
CA THR A 336 -5.70 30.85 0.05
C THR A 336 -4.60 30.19 -0.83
N ARG A 337 -3.53 30.93 -1.09
CA ARG A 337 -2.39 30.43 -1.87
C ARG A 337 -1.81 29.13 -1.25
N SER A 338 -1.67 29.08 0.08
CA SER A 338 -1.16 27.90 0.79
C SER A 338 -2.07 26.69 0.62
N ASN A 339 -3.39 26.86 0.78
CA ASN A 339 -4.36 25.78 0.62
C ASN A 339 -4.41 25.26 -0.83
N THR A 340 -4.21 26.14 -1.81
CA THR A 340 -4.13 25.75 -3.23
C THR A 340 -2.88 24.88 -3.49
N ILE A 341 -1.74 25.14 -2.83
CA ILE A 341 -0.54 24.28 -2.93
C ILE A 341 -0.82 22.87 -2.40
N TYR A 342 -1.55 22.75 -1.30
CA TYR A 342 -1.96 21.42 -0.80
C TYR A 342 -2.89 20.69 -1.77
N LEU A 343 -3.83 21.40 -2.40
CA LEU A 343 -4.68 20.83 -3.45
C LEU A 343 -3.85 20.33 -4.64
N ILE A 344 -2.83 21.08 -5.06
CA ILE A 344 -1.89 20.67 -6.10
C ILE A 344 -1.22 19.33 -5.73
N GLN A 345 -0.69 19.22 -4.51
CA GLN A 345 -0.06 17.97 -4.04
C GLN A 345 -1.05 16.81 -4.05
N ALA A 346 -2.29 17.04 -3.61
CA ALA A 346 -3.35 16.03 -3.63
C ALA A 346 -3.70 15.57 -5.04
N LEU A 347 -3.75 16.48 -6.02
CA LEU A 347 -4.01 16.16 -7.43
C LEU A 347 -2.85 15.39 -8.07
N ILE A 348 -1.60 15.74 -7.73
CA ILE A 348 -0.40 14.98 -8.16
C ILE A 348 -0.44 13.56 -7.60
N MET A 349 -0.76 13.40 -6.30
CA MET A 349 -0.95 12.09 -5.71
C MET A 349 -2.11 11.32 -6.36
N ALA A 350 -3.20 11.99 -6.72
CA ALA A 350 -4.30 11.37 -7.45
C ALA A 350 -3.87 10.86 -8.84
N LEU A 351 -3.03 11.61 -9.57
CA LEU A 351 -2.42 11.16 -10.82
C LEU A 351 -1.49 9.94 -10.60
N ALA A 352 -0.72 9.94 -9.50
CA ALA A 352 0.10 8.78 -9.15
C ALA A 352 -0.75 7.54 -8.81
N VAL A 353 -1.85 7.71 -8.06
CA VAL A 353 -2.78 6.60 -7.73
C VAL A 353 -3.50 6.09 -8.98
N VAL A 354 -3.98 6.97 -9.86
CA VAL A 354 -4.71 6.59 -11.08
C VAL A 354 -3.83 5.82 -12.06
N SER A 355 -2.49 5.95 -11.98
CA SER A 355 -1.55 5.17 -12.80
C SER A 355 -1.65 3.67 -12.55
N LEU A 356 -2.11 3.25 -11.37
CA LEU A 356 -2.32 1.85 -11.02
C LEU A 356 -3.63 1.27 -11.58
N VAL A 357 -4.57 2.09 -12.03
CA VAL A 357 -5.85 1.62 -12.58
C VAL A 357 -5.66 0.70 -13.78
N PRO A 358 -4.91 1.05 -14.84
CA PRO A 358 -4.74 0.15 -15.99
C PRO A 358 -3.95 -1.10 -15.62
N LEU A 359 -2.94 -0.99 -14.75
CA LEU A 359 -2.05 -2.09 -14.39
C LEU A 359 -2.69 -3.03 -13.36
N THR A 360 -3.03 -2.51 -12.19
CA THR A 360 -3.56 -3.35 -11.09
C THR A 360 -5.07 -3.54 -11.23
N GLY A 361 -5.80 -2.51 -11.63
CA GLY A 361 -7.25 -2.56 -11.79
C GLY A 361 -7.71 -3.43 -12.95
N TYR A 362 -7.22 -3.15 -14.15
CA TYR A 362 -7.68 -3.83 -15.37
C TYR A 362 -6.89 -5.08 -15.69
N ALA A 363 -5.54 -5.03 -15.59
CA ALA A 363 -4.68 -6.16 -15.93
C ALA A 363 -4.39 -7.12 -14.77
N GLY A 364 -4.71 -6.75 -13.52
CA GLY A 364 -4.50 -7.58 -12.33
C GLY A 364 -3.03 -7.75 -11.93
N LEU A 365 -2.14 -6.87 -12.40
CA LEU A 365 -0.71 -6.88 -12.14
C LEU A 365 -0.36 -5.89 -11.04
N VAL A 366 0.28 -6.34 -9.96
CA VAL A 366 0.67 -5.47 -8.85
C VAL A 366 2.03 -4.84 -9.12
N SER A 367 2.15 -3.51 -8.97
CA SER A 367 3.41 -2.79 -9.01
C SER A 367 3.63 -2.00 -7.72
N LEU A 368 4.86 -2.09 -7.19
CA LEU A 368 5.32 -1.34 -6.02
C LEU A 368 6.19 -0.12 -6.41
N ALA A 369 6.18 0.27 -7.71
CA ALA A 369 7.04 1.31 -8.24
C ALA A 369 6.33 2.57 -8.79
N PRO A 370 5.09 2.94 -8.41
CA PRO A 370 4.41 4.07 -9.02
C PRO A 370 5.17 5.39 -8.82
N LEU A 371 5.66 5.69 -7.62
CA LEU A 371 6.44 6.91 -7.37
C LEU A 371 7.83 6.87 -8.02
N THR A 372 8.40 5.71 -8.21
CA THR A 372 9.68 5.60 -8.92
C THR A 372 9.55 6.05 -10.38
N PHE A 373 8.47 5.64 -11.07
CA PHE A 373 8.19 6.15 -12.42
C PHE A 373 7.85 7.64 -12.42
N ALA A 374 7.16 8.14 -11.39
CA ALA A 374 6.95 9.58 -11.21
C ALA A 374 8.29 10.30 -11.01
N GLY A 375 9.18 9.78 -10.16
CA GLY A 375 10.51 10.35 -9.93
C GLY A 375 11.38 10.36 -11.18
N ILE A 376 11.35 9.29 -11.99
CA ILE A 376 12.03 9.28 -13.30
C ILE A 376 11.43 10.35 -14.20
N GLY A 377 10.11 10.54 -14.21
CA GLY A 377 9.43 11.61 -14.96
C GLY A 377 9.87 13.00 -14.53
N ALA A 378 9.95 13.27 -13.22
CA ALA A 378 10.41 14.52 -12.64
C ALA A 378 11.87 14.82 -13.03
N VAL A 379 12.75 13.82 -12.86
CA VAL A 379 14.18 13.95 -13.21
C VAL A 379 14.37 14.19 -14.71
N LEU A 380 13.69 13.43 -15.56
CA LEU A 380 13.80 13.65 -17.01
C LEU A 380 13.29 15.04 -17.39
N MET A 381 12.17 15.48 -16.82
CA MET A 381 11.62 16.81 -17.08
C MET A 381 12.58 17.92 -16.65
N SER A 382 13.31 17.76 -15.53
CA SER A 382 14.32 18.72 -15.06
C SER A 382 15.56 18.79 -15.93
N LYS A 383 15.82 17.77 -16.75
CA LYS A 383 17.00 17.69 -17.64
C LYS A 383 16.67 17.91 -19.12
N MET A 384 15.38 17.95 -19.48
CA MET A 384 14.97 18.17 -20.88
C MET A 384 15.20 19.63 -21.30
N PRO A 385 15.69 19.87 -22.52
CA PRO A 385 15.80 21.20 -23.06
C PRO A 385 14.41 21.83 -23.26
N GLY A 386 14.31 23.15 -23.17
CA GLY A 386 13.09 23.89 -23.45
C GLY A 386 12.29 24.31 -22.23
N ASP A 387 12.87 24.24 -21.02
CA ASP A 387 12.31 24.80 -19.77
C ASP A 387 10.81 24.51 -19.55
N GLY A 388 10.41 23.27 -19.73
CA GLY A 388 9.04 22.88 -19.43
C GLY A 388 8.03 23.01 -20.59
N ASN A 389 8.44 22.88 -21.85
CA ASN A 389 7.50 22.89 -22.96
C ASN A 389 6.70 21.57 -23.07
N VAL A 390 5.58 21.62 -23.80
CA VAL A 390 4.67 20.47 -24.00
C VAL A 390 5.37 19.32 -24.74
N VAL A 391 6.29 19.62 -25.66
CA VAL A 391 7.04 18.59 -26.40
C VAL A 391 7.96 17.81 -25.46
N SER A 392 8.65 18.49 -24.53
CA SER A 392 9.45 17.85 -23.49
C SER A 392 8.59 16.95 -22.59
N LEU A 393 7.38 17.40 -22.23
CA LEU A 393 6.45 16.58 -21.45
C LEU A 393 6.07 15.28 -22.19
N ILE A 394 5.70 15.39 -23.48
CA ILE A 394 5.36 14.23 -24.29
C ILE A 394 6.56 13.28 -24.43
N ALA A 395 7.76 13.82 -24.68
CA ALA A 395 8.98 13.04 -24.78
C ALA A 395 9.28 12.28 -23.46
N VAL A 396 9.16 12.95 -22.31
CA VAL A 396 9.33 12.32 -20.99
C VAL A 396 8.33 11.19 -20.79
N VAL A 397 7.05 11.41 -21.07
CA VAL A 397 6.00 10.40 -20.92
C VAL A 397 6.28 9.18 -21.81
N VAL A 398 6.70 9.38 -23.06
CA VAL A 398 7.04 8.30 -23.99
C VAL A 398 8.28 7.53 -23.52
N VAL A 399 9.35 8.23 -23.10
CA VAL A 399 10.57 7.58 -22.61
C VAL A 399 10.28 6.73 -21.38
N VAL A 400 9.53 7.26 -20.41
CA VAL A 400 9.19 6.50 -19.20
C VAL A 400 8.21 5.36 -19.51
N ALA A 401 7.31 5.51 -20.48
CA ALA A 401 6.49 4.40 -20.97
C ALA A 401 7.36 3.26 -21.52
N LEU A 402 8.39 3.57 -22.31
CA LEU A 402 9.35 2.59 -22.81
C LEU A 402 10.14 1.91 -21.68
N ILE A 403 10.60 2.69 -20.69
CA ILE A 403 11.24 2.13 -19.49
C ILE A 403 10.27 1.17 -18.76
N GLY A 404 9.00 1.55 -18.60
CA GLY A 404 7.97 0.69 -18.03
C GLY A 404 7.77 -0.61 -18.82
N ALA A 405 7.77 -0.54 -20.15
CA ALA A 405 7.71 -1.73 -21.02
C ALA A 405 8.94 -2.63 -20.85
N VAL A 406 10.13 -2.05 -20.70
CA VAL A 406 11.38 -2.80 -20.45
C VAL A 406 11.36 -3.47 -19.08
N VAL A 407 10.92 -2.76 -18.05
CA VAL A 407 10.76 -3.31 -16.68
C VAL A 407 9.73 -4.45 -16.65
N ALA A 408 8.77 -4.46 -17.58
CA ALA A 408 7.86 -5.57 -17.74
C ALA A 408 8.53 -6.84 -18.30
N LEU A 409 9.67 -6.77 -19.01
CA LEU A 409 10.31 -7.94 -19.61
C LEU A 409 10.71 -9.03 -18.58
N PRO A 410 11.39 -8.70 -17.47
CA PRO A 410 11.57 -9.66 -16.37
C PRO A 410 10.24 -10.15 -15.81
N ALA A 411 9.28 -9.24 -15.69
CA ALA A 411 7.96 -9.49 -15.14
C ALA A 411 7.10 -10.47 -15.99
N LEU A 412 7.49 -10.75 -17.25
CA LEU A 412 6.76 -11.66 -18.12
C LEU A 412 6.70 -13.10 -17.58
N ARG A 413 7.75 -13.51 -16.90
CA ARG A 413 7.88 -14.85 -16.29
C ARG A 413 7.34 -14.89 -14.86
N LEU A 414 7.07 -13.71 -14.27
CA LEU A 414 6.67 -13.56 -12.89
C LEU A 414 5.15 -13.35 -12.77
N GLU A 415 4.54 -13.96 -11.77
CA GLU A 415 3.12 -13.81 -11.49
C GLU A 415 2.91 -13.50 -9.99
N GLY A 416 1.78 -12.84 -9.67
CA GLY A 416 1.38 -12.57 -8.30
C GLY A 416 2.42 -11.81 -7.50
N ILE A 417 2.85 -12.38 -6.38
CA ILE A 417 3.77 -11.78 -5.41
C ILE A 417 5.16 -11.54 -5.99
N TYR A 418 5.66 -12.45 -6.82
CA TYR A 418 7.00 -12.34 -7.40
C TYR A 418 7.12 -11.13 -8.33
N LEU A 419 6.04 -10.79 -9.03
CA LEU A 419 5.97 -9.59 -9.87
C LEU A 419 6.02 -8.32 -9.00
N ALA A 420 5.26 -8.28 -7.91
CA ALA A 420 5.28 -7.16 -6.97
C ALA A 420 6.70 -6.96 -6.39
N LEU A 421 7.36 -8.05 -5.99
CA LEU A 421 8.73 -7.99 -5.48
C LEU A 421 9.74 -7.51 -6.54
N ALA A 422 9.61 -7.94 -7.79
CA ALA A 422 10.48 -7.50 -8.87
C ALA A 422 10.34 -5.99 -9.14
N THR A 423 9.10 -5.46 -9.12
CA THR A 423 8.86 -4.02 -9.26
C THR A 423 9.32 -3.23 -8.04
N GLY A 424 9.19 -3.79 -6.83
CA GLY A 424 9.75 -3.21 -5.61
C GLY A 424 11.29 -3.19 -5.64
N ALA A 425 11.92 -4.27 -6.09
CA ALA A 425 13.36 -4.33 -6.28
C ALA A 425 13.83 -3.28 -7.31
N PHE A 426 13.12 -3.15 -8.43
CA PHE A 426 13.41 -2.08 -9.41
C PHE A 426 13.30 -0.69 -8.76
N ALA A 427 12.25 -0.43 -7.97
CA ALA A 427 12.07 0.86 -7.31
C ALA A 427 13.23 1.18 -6.36
N LEU A 428 13.70 0.21 -5.60
CA LEU A 428 14.85 0.38 -4.71
C LEU A 428 16.15 0.57 -5.46
N LEU A 429 16.38 -0.20 -6.54
CA LEU A 429 17.58 -0.03 -7.37
C LEU A 429 17.65 1.37 -7.94
N VAL A 430 16.55 1.89 -8.48
CA VAL A 430 16.49 3.26 -9.00
C VAL A 430 16.71 4.28 -7.86
N SER A 431 16.10 4.08 -6.70
CA SER A 431 16.30 4.97 -5.54
C SER A 431 17.77 5.03 -5.12
N ILE A 432 18.41 3.85 -4.95
CA ILE A 432 19.79 3.77 -4.43
C ILE A 432 20.83 4.15 -5.50
N LEU A 433 20.69 3.64 -6.73
CA LEU A 433 21.71 3.77 -7.76
C LEU A 433 21.52 4.99 -8.67
N VAL A 434 20.29 5.51 -8.79
CA VAL A 434 19.99 6.63 -9.70
C VAL A 434 19.68 7.90 -8.89
N PHE A 435 18.67 7.87 -8.01
CA PHE A 435 18.24 9.10 -7.33
C PHE A 435 19.25 9.62 -6.32
N ASN A 436 20.09 8.78 -5.71
CA ASN A 436 21.16 9.20 -4.80
C ASN A 436 22.41 9.77 -5.51
N GLN A 437 22.39 9.90 -6.85
CA GLN A 437 23.51 10.49 -7.59
C GLN A 437 23.47 12.01 -7.54
N GLY A 438 24.56 12.64 -7.08
CA GLY A 438 24.67 14.11 -7.03
C GLY A 438 24.58 14.81 -8.41
N LYS A 439 24.85 14.08 -9.52
CA LYS A 439 24.65 14.58 -10.89
C LYS A 439 23.15 14.70 -11.26
N ILE A 440 22.28 13.95 -10.61
CA ILE A 440 20.84 13.91 -10.87
C ILE A 440 20.14 14.90 -9.97
N PHE A 441 20.41 14.82 -8.67
CA PHE A 441 19.88 15.74 -7.67
C PHE A 441 21.01 16.63 -7.15
N SER A 442 21.26 17.72 -7.85
CA SER A 442 22.29 18.69 -7.47
C SER A 442 21.93 19.33 -6.12
N ASN A 443 22.85 19.28 -5.16
CA ASN A 443 22.61 19.74 -3.78
C ASN A 443 21.37 19.09 -3.10
N GLY A 444 21.06 17.83 -3.46
CA GLY A 444 19.97 17.07 -2.89
C GLY A 444 18.57 17.41 -3.45
N VAL A 445 18.48 18.25 -4.48
CA VAL A 445 17.21 18.61 -5.13
C VAL A 445 17.34 18.63 -6.64
N ALA A 446 16.27 18.32 -7.35
CA ALA A 446 16.10 18.59 -8.77
C ALA A 446 15.03 19.67 -8.95
N GLU A 447 15.26 20.61 -9.84
CA GLU A 447 14.30 21.67 -10.15
C GLU A 447 13.52 21.30 -11.40
N VAL A 448 12.23 20.98 -11.21
CA VAL A 448 11.30 20.64 -12.30
C VAL A 448 10.67 21.94 -12.79
N PRO A 449 10.89 22.34 -14.04
CA PRO A 449 10.33 23.58 -14.57
C PRO A 449 8.81 23.49 -14.66
N PRO A 450 8.07 24.61 -14.43
CA PRO A 450 6.63 24.63 -14.66
C PRO A 450 6.34 24.45 -16.16
N LEU A 451 5.28 23.72 -16.48
CA LEU A 451 4.89 23.51 -17.88
C LEU A 451 4.50 24.84 -18.52
N ARG A 452 5.08 25.15 -19.68
CA ARG A 452 4.81 26.37 -20.45
C ARG A 452 3.74 26.10 -21.49
N ILE A 453 2.59 26.72 -21.29
CA ILE A 453 1.47 26.72 -22.25
C ILE A 453 1.19 28.15 -22.67
N PRO A 454 1.12 28.48 -23.97
CA PRO A 454 0.81 29.84 -24.41
C PRO A 454 -0.49 30.35 -23.79
N GLY A 455 -0.43 31.54 -23.16
CA GLY A 455 -1.58 32.17 -22.54
C GLY A 455 -1.96 31.70 -21.12
N VAL A 456 -1.23 30.71 -20.52
CA VAL A 456 -1.53 30.22 -19.16
C VAL A 456 -0.25 30.18 -18.34
N ASP A 457 -0.18 30.95 -17.27
CA ASP A 457 0.94 30.94 -16.33
C ASP A 457 0.75 29.85 -15.26
N LEU A 458 1.35 28.67 -15.49
CA LEU A 458 1.30 27.53 -14.58
C LEU A 458 2.33 27.63 -13.42
N SER A 459 3.08 28.73 -13.31
CA SER A 459 3.90 29.02 -12.13
C SER A 459 3.02 29.43 -10.93
N GLN A 460 1.84 29.97 -11.22
CA GLN A 460 0.86 30.38 -10.22
C GLN A 460 0.05 29.16 -9.71
N PRO A 461 -0.20 29.05 -8.40
CA PRO A 461 -0.89 27.88 -7.82
C PRO A 461 -2.29 27.64 -8.40
N ARG A 462 -3.10 28.68 -8.59
CA ARG A 462 -4.48 28.55 -9.06
C ARG A 462 -4.59 27.97 -10.48
N PRO A 463 -3.95 28.54 -11.52
CA PRO A 463 -3.93 27.94 -12.86
C PRO A 463 -3.33 26.52 -12.86
N LYS A 464 -2.29 26.26 -12.06
CA LYS A 464 -1.67 24.93 -11.93
C LYS A 464 -2.65 23.90 -11.37
N ALA A 465 -3.42 24.24 -10.33
CA ALA A 465 -4.41 23.33 -9.74
C ALA A 465 -5.53 23.00 -10.75
N ILE A 466 -6.03 24.00 -11.48
CA ILE A 466 -7.05 23.81 -12.52
C ILE A 466 -6.49 22.93 -13.64
N PHE A 467 -5.26 23.19 -14.09
CA PHE A 467 -4.62 22.39 -15.13
C PHE A 467 -4.43 20.92 -14.70
N LEU A 468 -4.01 20.66 -13.47
CA LEU A 468 -3.89 19.31 -12.93
C LEU A 468 -5.24 18.60 -12.85
N SER A 469 -6.33 19.32 -12.54
CA SER A 469 -7.68 18.77 -12.55
C SER A 469 -8.13 18.40 -13.97
N VAL A 470 -7.78 19.22 -14.96
CA VAL A 470 -8.01 18.91 -16.38
C VAL A 470 -7.17 17.70 -16.81
N ALA A 471 -5.88 17.66 -16.43
CA ALA A 471 -5.00 16.52 -16.74
C ALA A 471 -5.55 15.23 -16.15
N PHE A 472 -6.00 15.23 -14.89
CA PHE A 472 -6.64 14.07 -14.26
C PHE A 472 -7.92 13.67 -14.99
N ALA A 473 -8.77 14.62 -15.36
CA ALA A 473 -10.02 14.39 -16.11
C ALA A 473 -9.71 13.73 -17.48
N VAL A 474 -8.74 14.24 -18.22
CA VAL A 474 -8.31 13.69 -19.51
C VAL A 474 -7.77 12.26 -19.34
N VAL A 475 -6.87 12.02 -18.37
CA VAL A 475 -6.38 10.67 -18.07
C VAL A 475 -7.53 9.73 -17.69
N GLY A 476 -8.48 10.20 -16.89
CA GLY A 476 -9.67 9.44 -16.52
C GLY A 476 -10.52 9.06 -17.75
N LEU A 477 -10.79 9.99 -18.66
CA LEU A 477 -11.53 9.72 -19.89
C LEU A 477 -10.78 8.76 -20.82
N LEU A 478 -9.46 8.89 -20.94
CA LEU A 478 -8.61 7.95 -21.68
C LEU A 478 -8.67 6.53 -21.09
N LEU A 479 -8.70 6.39 -19.76
CA LEU A 479 -8.85 5.10 -19.10
C LEU A 479 -10.25 4.49 -19.32
N VAL A 480 -11.31 5.30 -19.41
CA VAL A 480 -12.65 4.83 -19.80
C VAL A 480 -12.64 4.34 -21.25
N ALA A 481 -12.02 5.10 -22.16
CA ALA A 481 -11.85 4.72 -23.56
C ALA A 481 -11.05 3.39 -23.66
N LEU A 482 -9.93 3.30 -22.93
CA LEU A 482 -9.14 2.09 -22.84
C LEU A 482 -9.96 0.89 -22.38
N ARG A 483 -10.73 1.03 -21.30
CA ARG A 483 -11.54 -0.06 -20.72
C ARG A 483 -12.56 -0.60 -21.70
N ARG A 484 -13.06 0.24 -22.63
CA ARG A 484 -14.00 -0.12 -23.69
C ARG A 484 -13.33 -0.65 -24.95
N SER A 485 -12.04 -0.39 -25.14
CA SER A 485 -11.27 -0.81 -26.31
C SER A 485 -10.98 -2.32 -26.31
N SER A 486 -10.42 -2.82 -27.41
CA SER A 486 -9.92 -4.20 -27.54
C SER A 486 -8.79 -4.49 -26.54
N LEU A 487 -7.89 -3.53 -26.32
CA LEU A 487 -6.81 -3.65 -25.32
C LEU A 487 -7.36 -3.78 -23.90
N GLY A 488 -8.37 -2.99 -23.53
CA GLY A 488 -9.00 -3.09 -22.22
C GLY A 488 -9.67 -4.44 -21.99
N ARG A 489 -10.26 -5.04 -23.03
CA ARG A 489 -10.79 -6.42 -22.96
C ARG A 489 -9.67 -7.44 -22.78
N GLN A 490 -8.54 -7.28 -23.47
CA GLN A 490 -7.35 -8.14 -23.30
C GLN A 490 -6.79 -8.05 -21.86
N PHE A 491 -6.72 -6.86 -21.27
CA PHE A 491 -6.29 -6.68 -19.87
C PHE A 491 -7.17 -7.46 -18.91
N VAL A 492 -8.49 -7.37 -19.06
CA VAL A 492 -9.43 -8.09 -18.20
C VAL A 492 -9.38 -9.60 -18.44
N ALA A 493 -9.29 -10.05 -19.69
CA ALA A 493 -9.12 -11.46 -19.99
C ALA A 493 -7.85 -12.04 -19.37
N MET A 494 -6.75 -11.27 -19.39
CA MET A 494 -5.50 -11.64 -18.72
C MET A 494 -5.65 -11.70 -17.19
N LYS A 495 -6.41 -10.76 -16.59
CA LYS A 495 -6.70 -10.76 -15.14
C LYS A 495 -7.52 -11.99 -14.73
N ASP A 496 -8.55 -12.31 -15.51
CA ASP A 496 -9.51 -13.38 -15.17
C ASP A 496 -8.91 -14.77 -15.41
N SER A 497 -8.27 -15.00 -16.56
CA SER A 497 -7.60 -16.25 -16.89
C SER A 497 -6.53 -16.06 -17.97
N PRO A 498 -5.24 -15.95 -17.57
CA PRO A 498 -4.14 -15.84 -18.51
C PRO A 498 -4.06 -17.03 -19.47
N LEU A 499 -4.36 -18.24 -18.97
CA LEU A 499 -4.37 -19.47 -19.78
C LEU A 499 -5.44 -19.44 -20.87
N ALA A 500 -6.68 -19.09 -20.52
CA ALA A 500 -7.76 -18.98 -21.50
C ALA A 500 -7.49 -17.87 -22.52
N GLY A 501 -6.90 -16.74 -22.09
CA GLY A 501 -6.46 -15.69 -23.00
C GLY A 501 -5.41 -16.18 -24.01
N ALA A 502 -4.43 -16.95 -23.56
CA ALA A 502 -3.40 -17.52 -24.42
C ALA A 502 -3.96 -18.53 -25.43
N THR A 503 -4.90 -19.40 -25.04
CA THR A 503 -5.56 -20.34 -25.93
C THR A 503 -6.41 -19.67 -27.01
N LEU A 504 -6.92 -18.45 -26.71
CA LEU A 504 -7.62 -17.62 -27.70
C LEU A 504 -6.68 -16.75 -28.56
N GLY A 505 -5.38 -17.00 -28.53
CA GLY A 505 -4.39 -16.30 -29.34
C GLY A 505 -3.90 -14.96 -28.80
N MET A 506 -4.18 -14.64 -27.53
CA MET A 506 -3.70 -13.40 -26.91
C MET A 506 -2.20 -13.49 -26.61
N ASN A 507 -1.45 -12.48 -27.03
CA ASN A 507 -0.03 -12.37 -26.68
C ASN A 507 0.12 -11.76 -25.28
N LEU A 508 0.29 -12.63 -24.27
CA LEU A 508 0.42 -12.22 -22.85
C LEU A 508 1.62 -11.30 -22.63
N VAL A 509 2.72 -11.50 -23.35
CA VAL A 509 3.93 -10.70 -23.27
C VAL A 509 3.64 -9.24 -23.63
N ARG A 510 3.08 -9.04 -24.83
CA ARG A 510 2.70 -7.73 -25.33
C ARG A 510 1.67 -7.06 -24.42
N THR A 511 0.68 -7.81 -23.93
CA THR A 511 -0.38 -7.29 -23.07
C THR A 511 0.16 -6.82 -21.73
N LYS A 512 1.06 -7.60 -21.07
CA LYS A 512 1.74 -7.18 -19.83
C LYS A 512 2.60 -5.94 -20.07
N ALA A 513 3.42 -5.93 -21.13
CA ALA A 513 4.29 -4.79 -21.45
C ALA A 513 3.50 -3.49 -21.67
N LEU A 514 2.38 -3.55 -22.39
CA LEU A 514 1.51 -2.40 -22.62
C LEU A 514 0.86 -1.91 -21.32
N ALA A 515 0.44 -2.81 -20.44
CA ALA A 515 -0.13 -2.41 -19.14
C ALA A 515 0.91 -1.66 -18.27
N PHE A 516 2.16 -2.15 -18.24
CA PHE A 516 3.25 -1.47 -17.54
C PHE A 516 3.62 -0.15 -18.18
N ALA A 517 3.73 -0.09 -19.51
CA ALA A 517 4.01 1.14 -20.25
C ALA A 517 2.98 2.24 -19.96
N MET A 518 1.71 1.89 -19.97
CA MET A 518 0.64 2.85 -19.69
C MET A 518 0.64 3.32 -18.24
N SER A 519 0.86 2.42 -17.29
CA SER A 519 0.99 2.77 -15.88
C SER A 519 2.18 3.70 -15.65
N ALA A 520 3.35 3.38 -16.21
CA ALA A 520 4.56 4.19 -16.11
C ALA A 520 4.38 5.57 -16.78
N ALA A 521 3.72 5.64 -17.93
CA ALA A 521 3.38 6.87 -18.62
C ALA A 521 2.54 7.81 -17.74
N ILE A 522 1.47 7.29 -17.13
CA ILE A 522 0.60 8.10 -16.26
C ILE A 522 1.34 8.50 -14.96
N ALA A 523 2.12 7.60 -14.39
CA ALA A 523 2.91 7.92 -13.20
C ALA A 523 3.97 9.00 -13.49
N SER A 524 4.66 8.93 -14.65
CA SER A 524 5.64 9.93 -15.07
C SER A 524 5.02 11.30 -15.28
N LEU A 525 3.78 11.34 -15.76
CA LEU A 525 3.02 12.59 -15.90
C LEU A 525 2.83 13.27 -14.53
N ALA A 526 2.53 12.50 -13.47
CA ALA A 526 2.43 13.05 -12.11
C ALA A 526 3.75 13.70 -11.68
N GLY A 527 4.88 13.05 -11.89
CA GLY A 527 6.19 13.59 -11.52
C GLY A 527 6.65 14.77 -12.41
N ALA A 528 6.43 14.68 -13.73
CA ALA A 528 6.79 15.77 -14.65
C ALA A 528 5.98 17.05 -14.43
N LEU A 529 4.75 16.94 -13.87
CA LEU A 529 3.90 18.08 -13.51
C LEU A 529 4.10 18.55 -12.05
N ASP A 530 4.95 17.88 -11.27
CA ASP A 530 5.31 18.29 -9.91
C ASP A 530 6.35 19.41 -9.93
N ALA A 531 6.02 20.53 -10.62
CA ALA A 531 6.92 21.65 -10.82
C ALA A 531 7.36 22.29 -9.51
N GLY A 532 8.66 22.53 -9.39
CA GLY A 532 9.34 23.09 -8.22
C GLY A 532 10.56 22.27 -7.83
N LYS A 533 11.05 22.49 -6.62
CA LYS A 533 12.18 21.73 -6.06
C LYS A 533 11.70 20.40 -5.50
N VAL A 534 12.14 19.32 -6.11
CA VAL A 534 11.81 17.94 -5.69
C VAL A 534 13.04 17.26 -5.12
N ALA A 535 12.88 16.51 -4.04
CA ALA A 535 13.94 15.74 -3.40
C ALA A 535 13.83 14.24 -3.75
N PRO A 536 14.96 13.49 -3.75
CA PRO A 536 14.97 12.03 -3.95
C PRO A 536 13.99 11.30 -3.04
N ASP A 537 13.91 11.76 -1.79
CA ASP A 537 13.06 11.16 -0.75
C ASP A 537 11.57 11.18 -1.09
N ASN A 538 11.13 12.04 -2.01
CA ASN A 538 9.73 12.10 -2.43
C ASN A 538 9.31 10.89 -3.28
N TYR A 539 10.28 10.18 -3.88
CA TYR A 539 10.05 9.11 -4.85
C TYR A 539 10.59 7.75 -4.41
N THR A 540 10.82 7.58 -3.11
CA THR A 540 11.33 6.35 -2.52
C THR A 540 10.29 5.21 -2.53
N PHE A 541 10.79 4.00 -2.40
CA PHE A 541 9.98 2.78 -2.37
C PHE A 541 8.95 2.79 -1.23
N ASP A 542 9.35 3.18 -0.02
CA ASP A 542 8.49 3.23 1.16
C ASP A 542 7.31 4.20 0.99
N ARG A 543 7.52 5.33 0.30
CA ARG A 543 6.43 6.26 -0.06
C ARG A 543 5.52 5.76 -1.19
N SER A 544 5.97 4.81 -2.00
CA SER A 544 5.13 4.15 -3.02
C SER A 544 4.09 3.19 -2.40
N LEU A 545 4.36 2.65 -1.22
CA LEU A 545 3.49 1.66 -0.58
C LEU A 545 2.12 2.20 -0.17
N PRO A 546 2.00 3.40 0.46
CA PRO A 546 0.71 4.02 0.72
C PRO A 546 -0.12 4.28 -0.55
N ILE A 547 0.51 4.58 -1.68
CA ILE A 547 -0.17 4.77 -2.97
C ILE A 547 -0.84 3.48 -3.43
N LEU A 548 -0.12 2.36 -3.43
CA LEU A 548 -0.69 1.07 -3.76
C LEU A 548 -1.81 0.71 -2.78
N LEU A 549 -1.58 0.91 -1.49
CA LEU A 549 -2.54 0.62 -0.44
C LEU A 549 -3.85 1.38 -0.68
N LEU A 550 -3.78 2.70 -0.87
CA LEU A 550 -4.96 3.52 -1.08
C LEU A 550 -5.61 3.29 -2.45
N ALA A 551 -4.84 2.96 -3.50
CA ALA A 551 -5.42 2.53 -4.78
C ALA A 551 -6.33 1.31 -4.60
N ILE A 552 -5.90 0.33 -3.81
CA ILE A 552 -6.66 -0.90 -3.59
C ILE A 552 -7.83 -0.66 -2.64
N VAL A 553 -7.61 0.06 -1.53
CA VAL A 553 -8.64 0.39 -0.53
C VAL A 553 -9.76 1.22 -1.14
N SER A 554 -9.43 2.20 -1.95
CA SER A 554 -10.43 3.05 -2.61
C SER A 554 -11.10 2.39 -3.81
N GLY A 555 -10.61 1.22 -4.25
CA GLY A 555 -11.16 0.47 -5.38
C GLY A 555 -10.28 0.58 -6.63
N VAL A 556 -9.37 -0.37 -6.78
CA VAL A 556 -8.27 -0.35 -7.76
C VAL A 556 -8.69 -0.23 -9.24
N GLY A 557 -9.91 -0.62 -9.57
CA GLY A 557 -10.48 -0.49 -10.93
C GLY A 557 -11.29 0.79 -11.16
N SER A 558 -11.42 1.65 -10.14
CA SER A 558 -12.26 2.84 -10.16
C SER A 558 -11.42 4.11 -10.28
N ILE A 559 -11.70 4.92 -11.31
CA ILE A 559 -11.04 6.23 -11.50
C ILE A 559 -11.43 7.19 -10.36
N GLY A 560 -12.69 7.19 -9.96
CA GLY A 560 -13.17 7.99 -8.82
C GLY A 560 -12.54 7.50 -7.49
N GLY A 561 -12.32 6.19 -7.36
CA GLY A 561 -11.57 5.63 -6.23
C GLY A 561 -10.13 6.13 -6.20
N ALA A 562 -9.44 6.13 -7.35
CA ALA A 562 -8.08 6.64 -7.44
C ALA A 562 -8.00 8.15 -7.10
N PHE A 563 -8.97 8.94 -7.52
CA PHE A 563 -9.10 10.34 -7.13
C PHE A 563 -9.24 10.49 -5.61
N PHE A 564 -10.18 9.75 -5.01
CA PHE A 564 -10.40 9.76 -3.57
C PHE A 564 -9.16 9.33 -2.78
N GLY A 565 -8.49 8.26 -3.21
CA GLY A 565 -7.24 7.80 -2.59
C GLY A 565 -6.11 8.82 -2.66
N GLY A 566 -5.97 9.52 -3.80
CA GLY A 566 -4.99 10.58 -3.98
C GLY A 566 -5.28 11.82 -3.13
N MET A 567 -6.56 12.23 -3.08
CA MET A 567 -7.00 13.33 -2.21
C MET A 567 -6.76 13.00 -0.74
N LEU A 568 -6.98 11.76 -0.32
CA LEU A 568 -6.71 11.32 1.05
C LEU A 568 -5.22 11.36 1.37
N LEU A 569 -4.34 10.97 0.44
CA LEU A 569 -2.88 11.09 0.61
C LEU A 569 -2.43 12.55 0.72
N GLY A 570 -2.92 13.41 -0.16
CA GLY A 570 -2.59 14.83 -0.13
C GLY A 570 -3.16 15.57 1.08
N SER A 571 -4.30 15.13 1.60
CA SER A 571 -4.92 15.72 2.79
C SER A 571 -4.12 15.48 4.08
N ASN A 572 -3.23 14.48 4.12
CA ASN A 572 -2.40 14.23 5.29
C ASN A 572 -1.52 15.43 5.66
N THR A 573 -0.97 16.13 4.67
CA THR A 573 -0.16 17.34 4.90
C THR A 573 -1.00 18.51 5.39
N VAL A 574 -2.21 18.67 4.86
CA VAL A 574 -3.20 19.67 5.31
C VAL A 574 -3.61 19.39 6.75
N LEU A 575 -4.01 18.15 7.02
CA LEU A 575 -4.48 17.76 8.33
C LEU A 575 -3.37 17.90 9.39
N ALA A 576 -2.13 17.58 9.04
CA ALA A 576 -0.98 17.78 9.89
C ALA A 576 -0.67 19.26 10.19
N SER A 577 -0.89 20.16 9.21
CA SER A 577 -0.68 21.60 9.37
C SER A 577 -1.79 22.26 10.21
N ILE A 578 -3.04 21.81 10.06
CA ILE A 578 -4.20 22.35 10.76
C ILE A 578 -4.26 21.82 12.20
N VAL A 579 -3.95 20.55 12.42
CA VAL A 579 -4.05 19.89 13.72
C VAL A 579 -2.78 19.11 14.03
N PRO A 580 -1.74 19.73 14.62
CA PRO A 580 -0.49 19.05 14.93
C PRO A 580 -0.67 17.77 15.78
N SER A 581 -1.64 17.77 16.68
CA SER A 581 -1.96 16.60 17.53
C SER A 581 -2.52 15.42 16.73
N VAL A 582 -3.21 15.68 15.62
CA VAL A 582 -3.77 14.65 14.72
C VAL A 582 -2.74 14.20 13.68
N SER A 583 -1.67 14.97 13.46
CA SER A 583 -0.61 14.60 12.51
C SER A 583 -0.01 13.22 12.81
N LYS A 584 0.08 12.85 14.08
CA LYS A 584 0.55 11.54 14.52
C LYS A 584 -0.42 10.41 14.11
N ILE A 585 -1.73 10.67 14.19
CA ILE A 585 -2.76 9.70 13.79
C ILE A 585 -2.79 9.55 12.27
N THR A 586 -2.57 10.62 11.51
CA THR A 586 -2.57 10.55 10.03
C THR A 586 -1.46 9.68 9.47
N GLN A 587 -0.36 9.51 10.18
CA GLN A 587 0.72 8.61 9.80
C GLN A 587 0.32 7.12 9.92
N VAL A 588 -0.58 6.79 10.84
CA VAL A 588 -1.09 5.43 11.05
C VAL A 588 -2.32 5.15 10.18
N MET A 589 -3.08 6.19 9.80
CA MET A 589 -4.35 6.09 9.07
C MET A 589 -4.30 5.24 7.80
N PRO A 590 -3.31 5.38 6.89
CA PRO A 590 -3.26 4.55 5.69
C PRO A 590 -3.22 3.05 6.03
N GLY A 591 -2.46 2.68 7.05
CA GLY A 591 -2.39 1.31 7.53
C GLY A 591 -3.71 0.80 8.12
N LEU A 592 -4.37 1.59 8.98
CA LEU A 592 -5.65 1.24 9.59
C LEU A 592 -6.77 1.11 8.54
N ILE A 593 -6.82 2.03 7.56
CA ILE A 593 -7.77 1.98 6.46
C ILE A 593 -7.54 0.70 5.63
N GLY A 594 -6.27 0.35 5.36
CA GLY A 594 -5.92 -0.88 4.65
C GLY A 594 -6.37 -2.14 5.37
N LEU A 595 -6.27 -2.19 6.70
CA LEU A 595 -6.74 -3.33 7.49
C LEU A 595 -8.28 -3.50 7.44
N SER A 596 -9.03 -2.42 7.24
CA SER A 596 -10.49 -2.48 7.09
C SER A 596 -10.96 -3.25 5.85
N MET A 597 -10.09 -3.42 4.84
CA MET A 597 -10.37 -4.19 3.62
C MET A 597 -10.74 -5.65 3.87
N GLY A 598 -10.24 -6.23 4.97
CA GLY A 598 -10.62 -7.59 5.37
C GLY A 598 -12.12 -7.80 5.50
N ARG A 599 -12.87 -6.73 5.72
CA ARG A 599 -14.34 -6.72 5.81
C ARG A 599 -15.02 -6.32 4.50
N ASN A 600 -14.32 -5.60 3.61
CA ASN A 600 -14.90 -5.01 2.40
C ASN A 600 -13.94 -5.12 1.18
N PRO A 601 -13.91 -6.27 0.51
CA PRO A 601 -12.95 -6.52 -0.58
C PRO A 601 -13.17 -5.64 -1.82
N ASN A 602 -14.38 -5.07 -2.00
CA ASN A 602 -14.72 -4.21 -3.17
C ASN A 602 -14.23 -2.76 -3.06
N GLY A 603 -13.58 -2.40 -1.96
CA GLY A 603 -13.06 -1.06 -1.70
C GLY A 603 -14.12 -0.04 -1.24
N THR A 604 -13.64 1.05 -0.61
CA THR A 604 -14.49 2.11 -0.04
C THR A 604 -15.24 2.91 -1.11
N ALA A 605 -14.64 3.13 -2.29
CA ALA A 605 -15.30 3.83 -3.39
C ALA A 605 -16.55 3.10 -3.91
N SER A 606 -16.52 1.76 -3.92
CA SER A 606 -17.70 0.97 -4.30
C SER A 606 -18.84 1.13 -3.29
N GLN A 607 -18.51 1.21 -2.00
CA GLN A 607 -19.50 1.45 -0.93
C GLN A 607 -20.10 2.86 -1.04
N ILE A 608 -19.25 3.86 -1.24
CA ILE A 608 -19.69 5.22 -1.49
C ILE A 608 -20.57 5.25 -2.74
N ALA A 609 -20.12 4.66 -3.84
CA ALA A 609 -20.89 4.62 -5.10
C ALA A 609 -22.23 3.89 -4.94
N THR A 610 -22.29 2.78 -4.20
CA THR A 610 -23.56 2.10 -3.92
C THR A 610 -24.50 2.94 -3.06
N GLY A 611 -23.95 3.69 -2.08
CA GLY A 611 -24.72 4.63 -1.27
C GLY A 611 -25.30 5.80 -2.07
N PHE A 612 -24.58 6.27 -3.11
CA PHE A 612 -25.01 7.37 -3.96
C PHE A 612 -25.79 6.93 -5.22
N ARG A 613 -25.77 5.65 -5.56
CA ARG A 613 -26.47 5.12 -6.75
C ARG A 613 -27.97 5.46 -6.78
N PRO A 614 -28.74 5.40 -5.66
CA PRO A 614 -30.14 5.81 -5.66
C PRO A 614 -30.33 7.29 -5.96
N VAL A 615 -29.38 8.14 -5.56
CA VAL A 615 -29.41 9.60 -5.82
C VAL A 615 -29.21 9.87 -7.30
N THR A 616 -28.23 9.21 -7.93
CA THR A 616 -27.89 9.40 -9.35
C THR A 616 -28.95 8.81 -10.29
N SER A 617 -29.75 7.86 -9.84
CA SER A 617 -30.86 7.27 -10.62
C SER A 617 -32.11 8.12 -10.62
N HIS A 618 -32.25 9.10 -9.71
CA HIS A 618 -33.42 9.98 -9.60
C HIS A 618 -33.05 11.45 -9.89
N PRO A 619 -33.43 12.04 -11.00
CA PRO A 619 -33.00 13.39 -11.38
C PRO A 619 -33.38 14.47 -10.36
N GLN A 620 -34.53 14.33 -9.69
CA GLN A 620 -34.93 15.23 -8.61
C GLN A 620 -33.97 15.19 -7.40
N SER A 621 -33.55 14.00 -6.99
CA SER A 621 -32.58 13.83 -5.89
C SER A 621 -31.19 14.40 -6.26
N LEU A 622 -30.79 14.24 -7.52
CA LEU A 622 -29.57 14.80 -8.03
C LEU A 622 -29.62 16.34 -8.06
N LEU A 623 -30.71 16.92 -8.56
CA LEU A 623 -30.92 18.36 -8.56
C LEU A 623 -30.92 18.93 -7.14
N THR A 624 -31.61 18.27 -6.20
CA THR A 624 -31.62 18.69 -4.80
C THR A 624 -30.22 18.61 -4.17
N ALA A 625 -29.45 17.58 -4.48
CA ALA A 625 -28.07 17.45 -3.98
C ALA A 625 -27.18 18.58 -4.51
N LEU A 626 -27.26 18.88 -5.82
CA LEU A 626 -26.47 19.93 -6.46
C LEU A 626 -26.89 21.32 -6.02
N SER A 627 -28.22 21.59 -5.92
CA SER A 627 -28.73 22.88 -5.46
C SER A 627 -28.34 23.18 -4.01
N GLY A 628 -28.32 22.15 -3.15
CA GLY A 628 -27.83 22.30 -1.78
C GLY A 628 -26.34 22.65 -1.70
N ILE A 629 -25.49 22.03 -2.52
CA ILE A 629 -24.06 22.40 -2.61
C ILE A 629 -23.91 23.84 -3.16
N GLY A 630 -24.68 24.20 -4.19
CA GLY A 630 -24.69 25.56 -4.76
C GLY A 630 -25.15 26.62 -3.75
N ALA A 631 -26.18 26.33 -2.96
CA ALA A 631 -26.64 27.20 -1.90
C ALA A 631 -25.61 27.41 -0.81
N LEU A 632 -24.95 26.32 -0.34
CA LEU A 632 -23.87 26.41 0.63
C LEU A 632 -22.70 27.25 0.11
N TRP A 633 -22.33 27.04 -1.15
CA TRP A 633 -21.29 27.84 -1.80
C TRP A 633 -21.66 29.32 -1.86
N LEU A 634 -22.89 29.67 -2.27
CA LEU A 634 -23.38 31.05 -2.31
C LEU A 634 -23.39 31.70 -0.91
N LEU A 635 -23.90 31.00 0.10
CA LEU A 635 -23.95 31.51 1.45
C LEU A 635 -22.52 31.79 2.02
N THR A 636 -21.54 30.99 1.61
CA THR A 636 -20.13 31.22 1.99
C THR A 636 -19.50 32.36 1.19
N SER A 637 -19.84 32.49 -0.11
CA SER A 637 -19.31 33.58 -0.95
C SER A 637 -19.79 34.97 -0.56
N VAL A 638 -20.91 35.04 0.18
CA VAL A 638 -21.52 36.30 0.72
C VAL A 638 -21.17 36.46 2.21
N ASP A 639 -20.21 35.68 2.73
CA ASP A 639 -19.75 35.69 4.12
C ASP A 639 -20.83 35.45 5.20
N ILE A 640 -21.97 34.82 4.82
CA ILE A 640 -23.01 34.41 5.79
C ILE A 640 -22.57 33.18 6.58
N ILE A 641 -21.83 32.26 5.96
CA ILE A 641 -21.30 31.04 6.58
C ILE A 641 -19.79 31.10 6.53
N SER A 642 -19.15 30.84 7.66
CA SER A 642 -17.70 30.77 7.76
C SER A 642 -17.11 29.59 6.94
N HIS A 643 -15.80 29.62 6.68
CA HIS A 643 -15.12 28.54 5.97
C HIS A 643 -15.21 27.19 6.70
N TRP A 644 -15.18 27.19 8.03
CA TRP A 644 -15.40 26.00 8.83
C TRP A 644 -16.85 25.54 8.81
N GLY A 645 -17.78 26.48 8.86
CA GLY A 645 -19.21 26.22 8.70
C GLY A 645 -19.52 25.60 7.34
N PHE A 646 -18.92 26.12 6.26
CA PHE A 646 -19.02 25.54 4.92
C PHE A 646 -18.50 24.11 4.88
N PHE A 647 -17.31 23.85 5.43
CA PHE A 647 -16.74 22.51 5.44
C PHE A 647 -17.61 21.53 6.24
N ALA A 648 -18.08 21.93 7.41
CA ALA A 648 -18.97 21.12 8.25
C ALA A 648 -20.30 20.85 7.53
N ALA A 649 -20.91 21.86 6.96
CA ALA A 649 -22.16 21.74 6.21
C ALA A 649 -22.01 20.86 4.96
N LEU A 650 -20.91 20.98 4.23
CA LEU A 650 -20.62 20.17 3.05
C LEU A 650 -20.46 18.69 3.41
N VAL A 651 -19.79 18.36 4.53
CA VAL A 651 -19.63 16.99 5.02
C VAL A 651 -20.96 16.40 5.45
N ILE A 652 -21.77 17.15 6.21
CA ILE A 652 -23.08 16.69 6.67
C ILE A 652 -24.06 16.55 5.51
N TRP A 653 -24.12 17.53 4.63
CA TRP A 653 -24.94 17.49 3.44
C TRP A 653 -24.53 16.36 2.52
N GLY A 654 -23.27 16.33 2.08
CA GLY A 654 -22.77 15.40 1.08
C GLY A 654 -22.77 13.95 1.54
N LEU A 655 -22.28 13.66 2.74
CA LEU A 655 -22.11 12.30 3.22
C LEU A 655 -23.26 11.84 4.14
N GLY A 656 -23.91 12.75 4.86
CA GLY A 656 -24.98 12.43 5.81
C GLY A 656 -26.37 12.45 5.19
N ILE A 657 -26.71 13.49 4.46
CA ILE A 657 -28.08 13.75 3.96
C ILE A 657 -28.29 13.24 2.54
N VAL A 658 -27.39 13.58 1.61
CA VAL A 658 -27.54 13.27 0.18
C VAL A 658 -27.76 11.78 -0.11
N PRO A 659 -27.02 10.81 0.47
CA PRO A 659 -27.25 9.39 0.21
C PRO A 659 -28.65 8.90 0.63
N ASN A 660 -29.29 9.63 1.54
CA ASN A 660 -30.59 9.29 2.11
C ASN A 660 -31.75 10.07 1.44
N LEU A 661 -31.50 11.01 0.50
CA LEU A 661 -32.52 11.79 -0.18
C LEU A 661 -33.60 10.94 -0.87
N PRO A 662 -33.28 9.87 -1.64
CA PRO A 662 -34.31 9.06 -2.29
C PRO A 662 -35.19 8.35 -1.27
N ALA A 663 -34.62 7.92 -0.17
CA ALA A 663 -35.34 7.30 0.91
C ALA A 663 -36.26 8.31 1.66
N LEU A 664 -35.78 9.54 1.86
CA LEU A 664 -36.59 10.64 2.40
C LEU A 664 -37.78 11.03 1.50
N ALA A 665 -37.64 10.87 0.19
CA ALA A 665 -38.73 11.14 -0.75
C ALA A 665 -39.89 10.11 -0.63
N VAL A 666 -39.59 8.87 -0.29
CA VAL A 666 -40.58 7.77 -0.17
C VAL A 666 -41.20 7.70 1.23
N THR A 667 -40.53 8.22 2.28
CA THR A 667 -41.08 8.24 3.66
C THR A 667 -42.24 9.25 3.75
N SER A 668 -43.26 8.85 4.46
CA SER A 668 -44.46 9.67 4.71
C SER A 668 -44.68 9.87 6.21
N GLY A 669 -45.47 10.89 6.56
CA GLY A 669 -45.91 11.12 7.93
C GLY A 669 -44.86 11.63 8.91
N ARG A 670 -45.00 11.28 10.20
CA ARG A 670 -44.18 11.76 11.31
C ARG A 670 -42.67 11.43 11.14
N SER A 671 -42.36 10.29 10.54
CA SER A 671 -40.97 9.86 10.34
C SER A 671 -40.23 10.80 9.36
N ARG A 672 -40.90 11.28 8.29
CA ARG A 672 -40.31 12.23 7.36
C ARG A 672 -40.02 13.57 8.02
N VAL A 673 -40.98 14.08 8.81
CA VAL A 673 -40.80 15.34 9.56
C VAL A 673 -39.62 15.23 10.52
N PHE A 674 -39.51 14.11 11.23
CA PHE A 674 -38.42 13.88 12.17
C PHE A 674 -37.05 13.84 11.48
N CYS A 675 -36.93 13.16 10.34
CA CYS A 675 -35.68 13.14 9.56
C CYS A 675 -35.30 14.52 9.03
N LEU A 676 -36.29 15.31 8.53
CA LEU A 676 -36.07 16.66 8.06
C LEU A 676 -35.64 17.60 9.19
N LEU A 677 -36.22 17.43 10.39
CA LEU A 677 -35.78 18.17 11.58
C LEU A 677 -34.32 17.85 11.97
N ILE A 678 -33.95 16.57 11.97
CA ILE A 678 -32.56 16.17 12.25
C ILE A 678 -31.60 16.76 11.21
N ALA A 679 -31.98 16.71 9.92
CA ALA A 679 -31.19 17.30 8.85
C ALA A 679 -31.07 18.81 9.00
N ALA A 680 -32.17 19.52 9.32
CA ALA A 680 -32.19 20.96 9.55
C ALA A 680 -31.36 21.38 10.76
N VAL A 681 -31.48 20.66 11.88
CA VAL A 681 -30.67 20.90 13.09
C VAL A 681 -29.19 20.65 12.78
N GLY A 682 -28.84 19.55 12.12
CA GLY A 682 -27.47 19.25 11.74
C GLY A 682 -26.86 20.32 10.83
N MET A 683 -27.62 20.79 9.86
CA MET A 683 -27.20 21.88 8.96
C MET A 683 -27.13 23.23 9.69
N GLY A 684 -28.04 23.52 10.63
CA GLY A 684 -28.01 24.72 11.46
C GLY A 684 -26.76 24.77 12.34
N ILE A 685 -26.43 23.66 13.02
CA ILE A 685 -25.19 23.56 13.81
C ILE A 685 -23.97 23.73 12.90
N ALA A 686 -24.01 23.21 11.69
CA ALA A 686 -22.94 23.37 10.73
C ALA A 686 -22.79 24.80 10.23
N ALA A 687 -23.89 25.50 9.95
CA ALA A 687 -23.87 26.88 9.48
C ALA A 687 -23.25 27.84 10.54
N PHE A 688 -23.61 27.65 11.81
CA PHE A 688 -23.09 28.44 12.94
C PHE A 688 -21.92 27.74 13.64
N PHE A 689 -21.16 26.94 12.91
CA PHE A 689 -20.12 26.07 13.50
C PHE A 689 -19.03 26.85 14.22
N ASP A 690 -18.56 27.96 13.66
CA ASP A 690 -17.54 28.79 14.29
C ASP A 690 -18.05 29.48 15.56
N ASP A 691 -19.27 29.98 15.56
CA ASP A 691 -19.87 30.62 16.74
C ASP A 691 -20.04 29.64 17.91
N ILE A 692 -20.42 28.39 17.58
CA ILE A 692 -20.64 27.33 18.57
C ILE A 692 -19.31 26.76 19.11
N PHE A 693 -18.29 26.64 18.24
CA PHE A 693 -17.02 25.98 18.56
C PHE A 693 -15.80 26.90 18.57
N ASP A 694 -16.01 28.22 18.71
CA ASP A 694 -14.91 29.21 18.68
C ASP A 694 -13.86 28.95 19.75
N ALA A 695 -14.26 28.59 20.95
CA ALA A 695 -13.37 28.25 22.07
C ALA A 695 -12.70 26.87 21.92
N VAL A 696 -13.08 26.05 20.91
CA VAL A 696 -12.57 24.70 20.75
C VAL A 696 -11.36 24.72 19.82
N PRO A 697 -10.22 24.12 20.20
CA PRO A 697 -9.06 24.02 19.33
C PRO A 697 -9.39 23.22 18.06
N THR A 698 -8.68 23.52 16.97
CA THR A 698 -8.95 23.02 15.61
C THR A 698 -9.16 21.50 15.54
N GLY A 699 -8.43 20.71 16.36
CA GLY A 699 -8.62 19.26 16.47
C GLY A 699 -9.97 18.87 17.05
N GLY A 700 -10.45 19.61 18.03
CA GLY A 700 -11.78 19.43 18.61
C GLY A 700 -12.88 19.78 17.62
N ARG A 701 -12.68 20.84 16.80
CA ARG A 701 -13.61 21.21 15.72
C ARG A 701 -13.78 20.10 14.69
N LEU A 702 -12.68 19.48 14.22
CA LEU A 702 -12.74 18.33 13.32
C LEU A 702 -13.45 17.13 13.95
N LEU A 703 -13.16 16.85 15.22
CA LEU A 703 -13.85 15.78 15.95
C LEU A 703 -15.36 16.06 16.03
N ALA A 704 -15.74 17.30 16.32
CA ALA A 704 -17.14 17.73 16.38
C ALA A 704 -17.85 17.53 15.02
N ILE A 705 -17.21 17.86 13.90
CA ILE A 705 -17.75 17.62 12.56
C ILE A 705 -17.97 16.11 12.31
N ILE A 706 -16.99 15.26 12.68
CA ILE A 706 -17.11 13.81 12.54
C ILE A 706 -18.24 13.27 13.40
N VAL A 707 -18.33 13.69 14.66
CA VAL A 707 -19.40 13.27 15.59
C VAL A 707 -20.76 13.72 15.05
N LEU A 708 -20.89 14.95 14.60
CA LEU A 708 -22.13 15.50 14.05
C LEU A 708 -22.57 14.74 12.80
N PHE A 709 -21.62 14.44 11.87
CA PHE A 709 -21.87 13.61 10.71
C PHE A 709 -22.37 12.21 11.08
N VAL A 710 -21.69 11.55 12.02
CA VAL A 710 -22.06 10.20 12.48
C VAL A 710 -23.44 10.19 13.14
N VAL A 711 -23.74 11.20 13.95
CA VAL A 711 -25.02 11.33 14.65
C VAL A 711 -26.14 11.57 13.64
N VAL A 712 -26.01 12.57 12.76
CA VAL A 712 -27.02 12.91 11.73
C VAL A 712 -27.22 11.75 10.77
N GLY A 713 -26.15 11.17 10.23
CA GLY A 713 -26.22 10.07 9.28
C GLY A 713 -26.86 8.81 9.88
N ASN A 714 -26.49 8.44 11.11
CA ASN A 714 -27.09 7.29 11.78
C ASN A 714 -28.53 7.53 12.22
N ALA A 715 -28.87 8.74 12.66
CA ALA A 715 -30.24 9.07 13.05
C ALA A 715 -31.19 8.95 11.84
N ILE A 716 -30.80 9.50 10.69
CA ILE A 716 -31.58 9.40 9.46
C ILE A 716 -31.69 7.91 9.01
N ARG A 717 -30.62 7.14 9.07
CA ARG A 717 -30.63 5.72 8.70
C ARG A 717 -31.52 4.89 9.59
N ARG A 718 -31.51 5.08 10.92
CA ARG A 718 -32.31 4.29 11.87
C ARG A 718 -33.81 4.49 11.69
N VAL A 719 -34.23 5.67 11.29
CA VAL A 719 -35.64 5.96 10.99
C VAL A 719 -36.04 5.30 9.66
N HIS A 720 -35.07 4.99 8.82
CA HIS A 720 -35.23 4.51 7.45
C HIS A 720 -34.96 3.03 7.24
N THR A 721 -34.52 2.25 8.25
CA THR A 721 -34.41 0.79 8.06
C THR A 721 -35.80 0.26 7.69
N PRO A 722 -36.07 -0.06 6.40
CA PRO A 722 -37.22 -0.86 6.09
C PRO A 722 -37.03 -2.14 6.90
N VAL A 723 -38.06 -2.51 7.66
CA VAL A 723 -38.19 -3.88 8.19
C VAL A 723 -37.86 -4.77 7.01
N ALA A 724 -36.71 -5.47 7.07
CA ALA A 724 -36.28 -6.34 5.99
C ALA A 724 -37.45 -7.24 5.65
N PRO A 725 -37.91 -7.30 4.40
CA PRO A 725 -38.89 -8.31 4.05
C PRO A 725 -38.27 -9.66 4.42
N THR A 726 -38.94 -10.41 5.25
CA THR A 726 -38.57 -11.75 5.69
C THR A 726 -38.65 -12.77 4.56
N SER A 727 -38.63 -12.36 3.32
CA SER A 727 -38.36 -13.22 2.18
C SER A 727 -36.83 -13.22 1.94
N LYS A 728 -36.17 -14.26 2.40
CA LYS A 728 -34.97 -14.77 1.76
C LYS A 728 -35.34 -15.06 0.29
N SER A 729 -35.29 -14.07 -0.57
CA SER A 729 -35.14 -14.35 -1.98
C SER A 729 -33.74 -14.96 -2.10
N SER A 730 -33.72 -16.29 -2.21
CA SER A 730 -32.55 -16.97 -2.75
C SER A 730 -32.05 -16.21 -3.98
N PRO A 731 -30.75 -15.99 -4.14
CA PRO A 731 -30.22 -15.38 -5.36
C PRO A 731 -30.82 -16.12 -6.53
N ASP A 732 -31.25 -15.37 -7.52
CA ASP A 732 -31.98 -15.84 -8.70
C ASP A 732 -31.12 -16.88 -9.44
N LEU A 733 -31.16 -18.12 -8.99
CA LEU A 733 -30.55 -19.29 -9.61
C LEU A 733 -31.30 -19.68 -10.89
N MET A 734 -32.50 -19.10 -11.10
CA MET A 734 -33.37 -19.39 -12.21
C MET A 734 -32.77 -19.04 -13.58
N GLY A 735 -31.87 -18.06 -13.65
CA GLY A 735 -31.14 -17.75 -14.89
C GLY A 735 -30.04 -18.74 -15.26
N LEU A 736 -29.65 -19.63 -14.34
CA LEU A 736 -28.52 -20.53 -14.52
C LEU A 736 -28.93 -22.01 -14.74
N THR A 737 -30.13 -22.41 -14.39
CA THR A 737 -30.52 -23.83 -14.36
C THR A 737 -31.46 -24.28 -15.49
N GLY A 738 -32.07 -23.35 -16.25
CA GLY A 738 -33.03 -23.71 -17.28
C GLY A 738 -34.33 -24.38 -16.78
N PHE A 739 -34.51 -24.50 -15.44
CA PHE A 739 -35.69 -25.10 -14.81
C PHE A 739 -36.70 -24.04 -14.42
N THR A 740 -38.00 -24.32 -14.63
CA THR A 740 -39.08 -23.45 -14.20
C THR A 740 -39.34 -23.58 -12.67
N PRO A 741 -39.96 -22.56 -12.04
CA PRO A 741 -40.29 -22.59 -10.63
C PRO A 741 -41.13 -23.82 -10.22
N GLU A 742 -41.96 -24.29 -11.14
CA GLU A 742 -42.81 -25.48 -10.94
C GLU A 742 -42.03 -26.77 -10.95
N GLU A 743 -41.04 -26.92 -11.84
CA GLU A 743 -40.12 -28.08 -11.89
C GLU A 743 -39.25 -28.19 -10.64
N LEU A 744 -38.74 -27.03 -10.13
CA LEU A 744 -38.01 -26.99 -8.87
C LEU A 744 -38.88 -27.36 -7.66
N SER A 745 -40.13 -26.90 -7.64
CA SER A 745 -41.05 -27.24 -6.55
C SER A 745 -41.50 -28.74 -6.57
N GLN A 746 -41.57 -29.32 -7.77
CA GLN A 746 -41.84 -30.77 -7.94
C GLN A 746 -40.65 -31.63 -7.53
N SER A 747 -39.41 -31.21 -7.86
CA SER A 747 -38.20 -31.89 -7.41
C SER A 747 -38.02 -31.84 -5.88
N ASP A 748 -38.30 -30.69 -5.24
CA ASP A 748 -38.28 -30.57 -3.78
C ASP A 748 -39.34 -31.43 -3.07
N ARG A 749 -40.50 -31.63 -3.68
CA ARG A 749 -41.53 -32.56 -3.18
C ARG A 749 -41.10 -34.02 -3.36
N ALA A 750 -40.44 -34.34 -4.48
CA ALA A 750 -39.94 -35.68 -4.72
C ALA A 750 -38.81 -36.07 -3.74
N ILE A 751 -37.95 -35.14 -3.38
CA ILE A 751 -36.85 -35.35 -2.40
C ILE A 751 -37.39 -35.55 -0.99
N LYS A 752 -38.52 -34.90 -0.62
CA LYS A 752 -39.14 -35.03 0.69
C LYS A 752 -39.92 -36.33 0.88
N VAL A 753 -40.13 -37.13 -0.15
CA VAL A 753 -40.93 -38.38 -0.12
C VAL A 753 -40.02 -39.63 -0.07
N VAL A 754 -38.70 -39.47 -0.07
CA VAL A 754 -37.78 -40.63 0.15
C VAL A 754 -37.51 -40.73 1.65
N PRO A 755 -37.93 -41.84 2.33
CA PRO A 755 -37.78 -42.06 3.77
C PRO A 755 -36.33 -42.21 4.21
#